data_c2229fcb865f17868796ab7a530fc1b3
#
_entry.id   c2229fcb865f17868796ab7a530fc1b3
#
_cell.length_a   1.000
_cell.length_b   1.000
_cell.length_c   1.000
_cell.angle_alpha   90.00
_cell.angle_beta   90.00
_cell.angle_gamma   90.00
#
_symmetry.space_group_name_H-M   'P 1'
#
loop_
_entity.id
_entity.type
_entity.pdbx_description
1 polymer ?
#
loop_
_entity_poly.entity_id
_entity_poly.type
_entity_poly.pdbx_seq_one_letter_code
_entity_poly.pdbx_strand_id
1 'polypeptide(L)'
;TTKRGKDGVTKVTYDAYFGQQEVTKRMPVLNATQFAQLENEIYAPNPVYADPSLYGTGVNWQEMIFRKANIQNHQLSLTGGNDKTQVALGANYFNQEGVIKNSDYKRYALRANLDHKISDRFKVGTSLYYTVINENRIQAGGTNVDVSAARGGLLGMAVGAPPTLQPYREDGSIFPFADQYDGRYKEVSNPLGALAVKNYNATNRFLANAYLEVNIFKGLNYRAVFNADLVSSLNEVYSPRSIVDANSLANPLVNSGSAGNYSGYSRSLLHESILTYKTLFQQNHSLNITAVLGSQTDIYQSNNQTASGFGNDINQNWATNGAAVMRTSSSKSKSAFDSYLGRIAYGYKDKYFIDLTSRVDGGSRFGENHKYGFFPAVSAAWRIIEESFMEPLAFFSDLKLRGSYGTTGNAAAIGPYQSLATVSYGGPQNYIFNNTIVSGISPDRIPNADLRWEKSTQYNIGLDMAIFKDRLNIVADYYNKRTNDLLFTKSIPLSSGYTSITGNYGSLENKGVELAVTGRILTGQLKWDASGNITFNKNKVLSLDGTQNEIARSSFSILKVGEPLGVYRTYLSDGINQTGEPILPGYDGKTGGYKVKDINSDGKIDQEDLVIVGNAQPKYFFGFSTSLSYLNFDFSGFLQGVQGSKLFNAFRYTFENPLGQANVLAGLADRWSTTNPSNDFVKGNQGGRLPLTDRYVEDNSYIRLKNITLGYTFPKYKFINSLRAYVTANNLITITKYEGWDPESNSYGSSNDYFYDNGTYPAAKSFVFGIQANF
;
A
#
# COMPACT_ATOMS: atom_id res chain seq x y z
N THR A 1 -21.03 1.55 0.50
CA THR A 1 -22.44 2.01 0.47
C THR A 1 -22.89 2.43 1.86
N THR A 2 -23.39 3.62 2.00
CA THR A 2 -23.93 4.12 3.27
C THR A 2 -25.28 3.47 3.56
N LYS A 3 -25.39 2.69 4.66
CA LYS A 3 -26.70 2.22 5.13
C LYS A 3 -27.59 3.44 5.37
N ARG A 4 -28.78 3.44 4.81
CA ARG A 4 -29.83 4.44 5.04
C ARG A 4 -30.87 3.87 5.96
N GLY A 5 -31.65 4.73 6.62
CA GLY A 5 -32.84 4.30 7.35
C GLY A 5 -33.82 3.57 6.43
N LYS A 6 -34.65 2.74 7.00
CA LYS A 6 -35.74 2.06 6.30
C LYS A 6 -37.03 2.42 7.03
N ASP A 7 -38.12 2.44 6.29
CA ASP A 7 -39.47 2.50 6.88
C ASP A 7 -39.70 1.30 7.79
N GLY A 8 -40.26 1.53 8.98
CA GLY A 8 -40.60 0.52 9.96
C GLY A 8 -40.00 0.75 11.35
N VAL A 9 -40.04 -0.29 12.17
CA VAL A 9 -39.60 -0.25 13.58
C VAL A 9 -38.10 0.08 13.65
N THR A 10 -37.77 0.97 14.57
CA THR A 10 -36.38 1.32 14.87
C THR A 10 -35.60 0.06 15.32
N LYS A 11 -34.49 -0.21 14.67
CA LYS A 11 -33.57 -1.30 14.99
C LYS A 11 -32.28 -0.74 15.58
N VAL A 12 -31.88 -1.28 16.71
CA VAL A 12 -30.58 -1.04 17.33
C VAL A 12 -29.73 -2.28 17.15
N THR A 13 -28.50 -2.11 16.66
CA THR A 13 -27.54 -3.20 16.52
C THR A 13 -26.26 -2.79 17.25
N TYR A 14 -25.80 -3.67 18.13
CA TYR A 14 -24.50 -3.57 18.76
C TYR A 14 -23.62 -4.73 18.32
N ASP A 15 -22.43 -4.39 17.79
CA ASP A 15 -21.41 -5.33 17.35
C ASP A 15 -20.11 -5.03 18.10
N ALA A 16 -19.54 -6.00 18.77
CA ALA A 16 -18.28 -5.80 19.49
C ALA A 16 -17.41 -7.04 19.38
N TYR A 17 -16.10 -6.84 19.29
CA TYR A 17 -15.14 -7.91 19.43
C TYR A 17 -13.90 -7.47 20.20
N PHE A 18 -13.26 -8.46 20.84
CA PHE A 18 -11.97 -8.39 21.48
C PHE A 18 -11.08 -9.49 20.97
N GLY A 19 -9.80 -9.25 20.90
CA GLY A 19 -8.85 -10.26 20.46
C GLY A 19 -7.41 -9.90 20.72
N GLN A 20 -6.55 -10.82 20.35
CA GLN A 20 -5.11 -10.65 20.40
C GLN A 20 -4.49 -10.94 19.04
N GLN A 21 -3.40 -10.28 18.78
CA GLN A 21 -2.60 -10.46 17.57
C GLN A 21 -1.12 -10.60 17.94
N GLU A 22 -0.41 -11.35 17.12
CA GLU A 22 1.04 -11.53 17.25
C GLU A 22 1.70 -11.64 15.88
N VAL A 23 3.00 -11.38 15.80
CA VAL A 23 3.77 -11.47 14.56
C VAL A 23 3.75 -12.91 14.03
N THR A 24 3.61 -13.06 12.71
CA THR A 24 3.55 -14.40 12.07
C THR A 24 4.91 -15.07 11.94
N LYS A 25 5.99 -14.31 11.81
CA LYS A 25 7.36 -14.79 11.57
C LYS A 25 8.37 -13.93 12.31
N ARG A 26 9.48 -14.54 12.73
CA ARG A 26 10.71 -13.89 13.15
C ARG A 26 11.84 -14.32 12.24
N MET A 27 12.80 -13.42 12.01
CA MET A 27 13.95 -13.74 11.17
C MET A 27 14.99 -14.52 12.00
N PRO A 28 15.46 -15.68 11.51
CA PRO A 28 16.52 -16.42 12.18
C PRO A 28 17.84 -15.64 12.05
N VAL A 29 18.53 -15.41 13.17
CA VAL A 29 19.82 -14.68 13.25
C VAL A 29 20.85 -15.52 13.99
N LEU A 30 22.15 -15.17 13.87
CA LEU A 30 23.19 -15.80 14.66
C LEU A 30 22.94 -15.55 16.16
N ASN A 31 23.20 -16.56 16.97
CA ASN A 31 23.27 -16.42 18.42
C ASN A 31 24.60 -15.76 18.85
N ALA A 32 24.76 -15.43 20.14
CA ALA A 32 25.92 -14.66 20.59
C ALA A 32 27.24 -15.41 20.43
N THR A 33 27.28 -16.73 20.62
CA THR A 33 28.46 -17.53 20.34
C THR A 33 28.85 -17.47 18.86
N GLN A 34 27.90 -17.72 17.97
CA GLN A 34 28.13 -17.70 16.52
C GLN A 34 28.52 -16.31 16.00
N PHE A 35 27.88 -15.25 16.55
CA PHE A 35 28.22 -13.87 16.24
C PHE A 35 29.66 -13.54 16.69
N ALA A 36 30.04 -13.90 17.92
CA ALA A 36 31.39 -13.68 18.44
C ALA A 36 32.46 -14.42 17.61
N GLN A 37 32.17 -15.66 17.14
CA GLN A 37 33.04 -16.39 16.22
C GLN A 37 33.19 -15.67 14.88
N LEU A 38 32.09 -15.16 14.30
CA LEU A 38 32.12 -14.41 13.06
C LEU A 38 32.92 -13.10 13.20
N GLU A 39 32.71 -12.35 14.29
CA GLU A 39 33.47 -11.12 14.57
C GLU A 39 34.97 -11.39 14.71
N ASN A 40 35.36 -12.46 15.42
CA ASN A 40 36.77 -12.86 15.56
C ASN A 40 37.40 -13.22 14.21
N GLU A 41 36.65 -13.89 13.34
CA GLU A 41 37.09 -14.20 11.97
C GLU A 41 37.31 -12.94 11.13
N ILE A 42 36.33 -11.99 11.17
CA ILE A 42 36.38 -10.74 10.42
C ILE A 42 37.58 -9.88 10.86
N TYR A 43 37.86 -9.83 12.14
CA TYR A 43 38.90 -8.96 12.71
C TYR A 43 40.24 -9.67 13.01
N ALA A 44 40.43 -10.91 12.50
CA ALA A 44 41.70 -11.60 12.62
C ALA A 44 42.87 -10.76 12.03
N PRO A 45 44.06 -10.71 12.66
CA PRO A 45 44.49 -11.50 13.82
C PRO A 45 44.14 -10.93 15.20
N ASN A 46 43.36 -9.82 15.29
CA ASN A 46 43.01 -9.16 16.53
C ASN A 46 41.57 -9.52 16.94
N PRO A 47 41.33 -10.66 17.62
CA PRO A 47 39.99 -11.11 17.98
C PRO A 47 39.30 -10.12 18.93
N VAL A 48 38.00 -9.91 18.75
CA VAL A 48 37.15 -9.05 19.60
C VAL A 48 36.79 -9.76 20.90
N TYR A 49 36.54 -11.05 20.82
CA TYR A 49 36.04 -11.89 21.91
C TYR A 49 37.09 -12.92 22.27
N ALA A 50 37.57 -12.89 23.51
CA ALA A 50 38.62 -13.80 23.98
C ALA A 50 38.18 -15.28 23.94
N ASP A 51 36.93 -15.54 24.35
CA ASP A 51 36.30 -16.87 24.27
C ASP A 51 34.85 -16.74 23.84
N PRO A 52 34.52 -16.96 22.57
CA PRO A 52 33.16 -16.93 22.06
C PRO A 52 32.17 -17.86 22.76
N SER A 53 32.65 -18.99 23.31
CA SER A 53 31.76 -19.98 23.93
C SER A 53 31.04 -19.49 25.19
N LEU A 54 31.56 -18.44 25.84
CA LEU A 54 31.02 -17.87 27.06
C LEU A 54 29.69 -17.08 26.83
N TYR A 55 29.34 -16.72 25.60
CA TYR A 55 28.20 -15.83 25.32
C TYR A 55 26.88 -16.59 25.10
N GLY A 56 26.90 -17.88 24.83
CA GLY A 56 25.70 -18.72 24.71
C GLY A 56 24.73 -18.20 23.64
N THR A 57 23.45 -18.10 23.97
CA THR A 57 22.41 -17.60 23.06
C THR A 57 22.39 -16.07 22.92
N GLY A 58 22.78 -15.36 24.00
CA GLY A 58 22.78 -13.90 24.06
C GLY A 58 21.41 -13.27 24.07
N VAL A 59 21.33 -11.98 23.70
CA VAL A 59 20.12 -11.18 23.70
C VAL A 59 19.30 -11.42 22.43
N ASN A 60 18.01 -11.76 22.59
CA ASN A 60 17.08 -11.83 21.49
C ASN A 60 16.39 -10.46 21.31
N TRP A 61 16.96 -9.63 20.43
CA TRP A 61 16.48 -8.28 20.20
C TRP A 61 15.09 -8.22 19.56
N GLN A 62 14.69 -9.25 18.81
CA GLN A 62 13.35 -9.30 18.21
C GLN A 62 12.26 -9.50 19.29
N GLU A 63 12.51 -10.31 20.32
CA GLU A 63 11.59 -10.46 21.45
C GLU A 63 11.47 -9.15 22.25
N MET A 64 12.51 -8.32 22.26
CA MET A 64 12.47 -7.05 22.97
C MET A 64 11.57 -6.01 22.28
N ILE A 65 11.41 -6.07 20.96
CA ILE A 65 10.60 -5.12 20.21
C ILE A 65 9.17 -5.60 19.94
N PHE A 66 8.94 -6.92 19.87
CA PHE A 66 7.62 -7.49 19.61
C PHE A 66 6.81 -7.68 20.89
N ARG A 67 5.48 -7.71 20.73
CA ARG A 67 4.52 -8.07 21.78
C ARG A 67 3.32 -8.82 21.22
N LYS A 68 2.61 -9.55 22.09
CA LYS A 68 1.20 -9.88 21.86
C LYS A 68 0.40 -8.61 22.10
N ALA A 69 -0.43 -8.24 21.14
CA ALA A 69 -1.10 -6.95 21.10
C ALA A 69 -2.62 -7.13 21.07
N ASN A 70 -3.33 -6.25 21.77
CA ASN A 70 -4.78 -6.33 21.87
C ASN A 70 -5.44 -5.59 20.70
N ILE A 71 -6.60 -6.09 20.28
CA ILE A 71 -7.49 -5.46 19.33
C ILE A 71 -8.92 -5.49 19.85
N GLN A 72 -9.63 -4.36 19.72
CA GLN A 72 -11.04 -4.28 20.08
C GLN A 72 -11.79 -3.34 19.14
N ASN A 73 -13.06 -3.64 18.96
CA ASN A 73 -13.99 -2.83 18.17
C ASN A 73 -15.36 -2.83 18.85
N HIS A 74 -16.00 -1.67 18.88
CA HIS A 74 -17.37 -1.49 19.34
C HIS A 74 -18.13 -0.67 18.33
N GLN A 75 -19.23 -1.17 17.84
CA GLN A 75 -20.09 -0.48 16.90
C GLN A 75 -21.53 -0.49 17.36
N LEU A 76 -22.09 0.68 17.53
CA LEU A 76 -23.52 0.90 17.78
C LEU A 76 -24.14 1.48 16.52
N SER A 77 -25.26 0.89 16.06
CA SER A 77 -26.01 1.37 14.91
C SER A 77 -27.51 1.44 15.25
N LEU A 78 -28.13 2.53 14.87
CA LEU A 78 -29.57 2.76 14.97
C LEU A 78 -30.11 3.08 13.60
N THR A 79 -31.14 2.35 13.17
CA THR A 79 -31.82 2.60 11.89
C THR A 79 -33.32 2.55 12.09
N GLY A 80 -34.03 3.50 11.53
CA GLY A 80 -35.49 3.55 11.63
C GLY A 80 -36.05 4.69 10.78
N GLY A 81 -37.37 4.84 10.86
CA GLY A 81 -38.06 5.92 10.18
C GLY A 81 -39.48 5.55 9.77
N ASN A 82 -40.08 6.42 9.00
CA ASN A 82 -41.38 6.23 8.38
C ASN A 82 -41.27 6.54 6.86
N ASP A 83 -42.41 6.56 6.17
CA ASP A 83 -42.53 6.86 4.75
C ASP A 83 -41.94 8.21 4.34
N LYS A 84 -41.93 9.18 5.29
CA LYS A 84 -41.43 10.54 5.05
C LYS A 84 -40.00 10.76 5.50
N THR A 85 -39.63 10.21 6.67
CA THR A 85 -38.32 10.47 7.29
C THR A 85 -37.61 9.17 7.63
N GLN A 86 -36.40 8.98 7.12
CA GLN A 86 -35.56 7.81 7.37
C GLN A 86 -34.25 8.26 7.96
N VAL A 87 -33.84 7.61 9.07
CA VAL A 87 -32.64 7.97 9.84
C VAL A 87 -31.78 6.73 10.03
N ALA A 88 -30.47 6.91 9.87
CA ALA A 88 -29.48 5.93 10.30
C ALA A 88 -28.33 6.63 11.04
N LEU A 89 -28.12 6.25 12.29
CA LEU A 89 -27.04 6.73 13.13
C LEU A 89 -26.05 5.59 13.40
N GLY A 90 -24.80 5.92 13.57
CA GLY A 90 -23.77 4.95 13.91
C GLY A 90 -22.66 5.61 14.73
N ALA A 91 -22.17 4.88 15.72
CA ALA A 91 -20.98 5.23 16.48
C ALA A 91 -20.03 4.02 16.47
N ASN A 92 -18.74 4.27 16.27
CA ASN A 92 -17.72 3.23 16.26
C ASN A 92 -16.52 3.68 17.09
N TYR A 93 -16.05 2.80 17.94
CA TYR A 93 -14.75 2.85 18.59
C TYR A 93 -13.92 1.65 18.19
N PHE A 94 -12.73 1.90 17.67
CA PHE A 94 -11.77 0.89 17.29
C PHE A 94 -10.42 1.20 17.93
N ASN A 95 -9.80 0.20 18.55
CA ASN A 95 -8.46 0.30 19.10
C ASN A 95 -7.67 -0.95 18.74
N GLN A 96 -6.52 -0.76 18.12
CA GLN A 96 -5.59 -1.81 17.74
C GLN A 96 -4.19 -1.43 18.23
N GLU A 97 -3.67 -2.18 19.18
CA GLU A 97 -2.25 -2.12 19.51
C GLU A 97 -1.45 -2.83 18.41
N GLY A 98 -0.32 -2.26 18.02
CA GLY A 98 0.56 -2.91 17.05
C GLY A 98 1.38 -4.05 17.68
N VAL A 99 1.80 -5.01 16.87
CA VAL A 99 2.66 -6.13 17.29
C VAL A 99 4.09 -5.68 17.61
N ILE A 100 4.49 -4.49 17.16
CA ILE A 100 5.67 -3.78 17.60
C ILE A 100 5.27 -2.90 18.79
N LYS A 101 6.06 -2.93 19.89
CA LYS A 101 5.83 -2.09 21.07
C LYS A 101 5.75 -0.60 20.68
N ASN A 102 5.01 0.19 21.43
CA ASN A 102 4.81 1.64 21.23
C ASN A 102 4.14 2.04 19.92
N SER A 103 3.54 1.09 19.20
CA SER A 103 2.67 1.39 18.07
C SER A 103 1.21 1.07 18.38
N ASP A 104 0.30 1.97 18.04
CA ASP A 104 -1.15 1.77 18.20
C ASP A 104 -1.94 2.63 17.21
N TYR A 105 -3.20 2.25 17.03
CA TYR A 105 -4.17 2.95 16.21
C TYR A 105 -5.51 3.00 16.93
N LYS A 106 -6.02 4.21 17.18
CA LYS A 106 -7.33 4.45 17.80
C LYS A 106 -8.21 5.29 16.89
N ARG A 107 -9.44 4.83 16.66
CA ARG A 107 -10.40 5.53 15.84
C ARG A 107 -11.73 5.68 16.53
N TYR A 108 -12.25 6.89 16.54
CA TYR A 108 -13.60 7.25 16.93
C TYR A 108 -14.34 7.73 15.68
N ALA A 109 -15.49 7.17 15.38
CA ALA A 109 -16.26 7.56 14.21
C ALA A 109 -17.74 7.73 14.54
N LEU A 110 -18.31 8.83 14.09
CA LEU A 110 -19.75 9.13 14.16
C LEU A 110 -20.31 9.26 12.76
N ARG A 111 -21.48 8.70 12.55
CA ARG A 111 -22.19 8.76 11.28
C ARG A 111 -23.65 9.10 11.49
N ALA A 112 -24.17 9.99 10.67
CA ALA A 112 -25.58 10.31 10.61
C ALA A 112 -26.03 10.40 9.16
N ASN A 113 -27.09 9.67 8.82
CA ASN A 113 -27.78 9.77 7.51
C ASN A 113 -29.23 10.11 7.79
N LEU A 114 -29.73 11.10 7.10
CA LEU A 114 -31.12 11.55 7.13
C LEU A 114 -31.61 11.70 5.70
N ASP A 115 -32.74 11.09 5.40
CA ASP A 115 -33.53 11.32 4.19
C ASP A 115 -34.91 11.80 4.59
N HIS A 116 -35.37 12.88 4.01
CA HIS A 116 -36.70 13.43 4.29
C HIS A 116 -37.44 13.77 3.00
N LYS A 117 -38.62 13.18 2.84
CA LYS A 117 -39.55 13.47 1.76
C LYS A 117 -40.46 14.62 2.19
N ILE A 118 -40.17 15.84 1.74
CA ILE A 118 -40.95 17.04 2.05
C ILE A 118 -42.33 16.94 1.40
N SER A 119 -42.35 16.47 0.15
CA SER A 119 -43.55 16.20 -0.62
C SER A 119 -43.24 15.15 -1.70
N ASP A 120 -44.23 14.75 -2.54
CA ASP A 120 -44.00 13.86 -3.67
C ASP A 120 -43.03 14.44 -4.71
N ARG A 121 -42.89 15.77 -4.73
CA ARG A 121 -41.97 16.47 -5.63
C ARG A 121 -40.58 16.72 -5.05
N PHE A 122 -40.47 16.91 -3.72
CA PHE A 122 -39.25 17.37 -3.08
C PHE A 122 -38.76 16.36 -2.06
N LYS A 123 -37.51 15.93 -2.21
CA LYS A 123 -36.77 15.12 -1.23
C LYS A 123 -35.42 15.77 -0.92
N VAL A 124 -35.08 15.82 0.35
CA VAL A 124 -33.75 16.25 0.83
C VAL A 124 -33.09 15.14 1.60
N GLY A 125 -31.78 15.15 1.63
CA GLY A 125 -31.05 14.22 2.47
C GLY A 125 -29.64 14.70 2.77
N THR A 126 -29.11 14.15 3.84
CA THR A 126 -27.73 14.41 4.26
C THR A 126 -27.07 13.14 4.76
N SER A 127 -25.77 13.07 4.57
CA SER A 127 -24.90 12.05 5.15
C SER A 127 -23.70 12.75 5.75
N LEU A 128 -23.53 12.61 7.06
CA LEU A 128 -22.42 13.18 7.81
C LEU A 128 -21.57 12.04 8.36
N TYR A 129 -20.27 12.20 8.27
CA TYR A 129 -19.30 11.27 8.82
C TYR A 129 -18.16 12.05 9.44
N TYR A 130 -17.96 11.88 10.73
CA TYR A 130 -16.86 12.49 11.46
C TYR A 130 -15.98 11.41 12.06
N THR A 131 -14.67 11.52 11.85
CA THR A 131 -13.70 10.54 12.32
C THR A 131 -12.54 11.25 12.98
N VAL A 132 -12.17 10.78 14.16
CA VAL A 132 -10.94 11.12 14.86
C VAL A 132 -10.06 9.89 14.89
N ILE A 133 -8.84 10.01 14.38
CA ILE A 133 -7.83 8.97 14.37
C ILE A 133 -6.63 9.48 15.15
N ASN A 134 -6.20 8.68 16.13
CA ASN A 134 -4.98 8.89 16.90
C ASN A 134 -4.11 7.65 16.75
N GLU A 135 -2.85 7.83 16.35
CA GLU A 135 -1.94 6.72 16.16
C GLU A 135 -0.52 7.06 16.61
N ASN A 136 0.13 6.10 17.25
CA ASN A 136 1.56 6.11 17.46
C ASN A 136 2.20 5.24 16.39
N ARG A 137 3.09 5.81 15.61
CA ARG A 137 3.74 5.16 14.47
C ARG A 137 5.16 4.76 14.83
N ILE A 138 5.58 3.59 14.34
CA ILE A 138 6.98 3.15 14.39
C ILE A 138 7.45 2.95 12.96
N GLN A 139 8.62 3.47 12.64
CA GLN A 139 9.28 3.19 11.37
C GLN A 139 9.84 1.78 11.42
N ALA A 140 9.06 0.81 10.94
CA ALA A 140 9.42 -0.60 10.98
C ALA A 140 10.56 -0.93 10.03
N GLY A 141 10.48 -0.49 8.76
CA GLY A 141 11.43 -0.79 7.70
C GLY A 141 12.18 0.43 7.17
N GLY A 142 13.19 0.19 6.34
CA GLY A 142 13.94 1.23 5.64
C GLY A 142 13.16 1.82 4.47
N THR A 143 13.30 3.13 4.26
CA THR A 143 12.65 3.85 3.16
C THR A 143 13.56 4.04 1.94
N ASN A 144 14.83 3.71 2.04
CA ASN A 144 15.81 3.93 0.99
C ASN A 144 16.15 2.64 0.23
N VAL A 145 16.21 2.76 -1.10
CA VAL A 145 16.68 1.69 -2.00
C VAL A 145 18.20 1.49 -1.88
N ASP A 146 18.90 2.46 -1.31
CA ASP A 146 20.34 2.34 -1.06
C ASP A 146 20.57 1.41 0.13
N VAL A 147 20.82 0.16 -0.23
CA VAL A 147 21.15 -0.95 0.70
C VAL A 147 22.38 -0.71 1.58
N SER A 148 23.07 0.42 1.41
CA SER A 148 24.27 0.74 2.20
C SER A 148 24.01 1.58 3.43
N ALA A 149 22.90 2.34 3.48
CA ALA A 149 22.82 3.48 4.40
C ALA A 149 21.94 3.26 5.64
N ALA A 150 21.02 2.32 5.63
CA ALA A 150 20.19 2.09 6.82
C ALA A 150 19.76 0.64 6.89
N ARG A 151 20.19 -0.05 7.89
CA ARG A 151 19.74 -1.39 8.24
C ARG A 151 18.26 -1.37 8.64
N GLY A 152 17.45 -0.93 7.69
CA GLY A 152 16.01 -1.19 7.58
C GLY A 152 15.10 -0.80 8.74
N GLY A 153 15.19 0.41 9.31
CA GLY A 153 14.30 0.83 10.38
C GLY A 153 14.40 -0.08 11.62
N LEU A 154 13.39 -0.09 12.47
CA LEU A 154 13.42 -0.85 13.73
C LEU A 154 13.62 -2.36 13.53
N LEU A 155 13.03 -2.96 12.50
CA LEU A 155 13.20 -4.39 12.21
C LEU A 155 14.64 -4.71 11.83
N GLY A 156 15.24 -3.88 10.98
CA GLY A 156 16.65 -4.01 10.62
C GLY A 156 17.59 -3.79 11.81
N MET A 157 17.27 -2.81 12.67
CA MET A 157 18.03 -2.61 13.92
C MET A 157 17.95 -3.85 14.81
N ALA A 158 16.76 -4.46 14.96
CA ALA A 158 16.59 -5.63 15.82
C ALA A 158 17.24 -6.91 15.27
N VAL A 159 17.30 -7.05 13.93
CA VAL A 159 18.00 -8.19 13.29
C VAL A 159 19.51 -7.97 13.30
N GLY A 160 19.97 -6.73 13.06
CA GLY A 160 21.39 -6.39 13.02
C GLY A 160 22.02 -6.09 14.39
N ALA A 161 21.25 -6.02 15.47
CA ALA A 161 21.78 -5.77 16.78
C ALA A 161 22.66 -6.94 17.27
N PRO A 162 23.91 -6.69 17.71
CA PRO A 162 24.79 -7.74 18.22
C PRO A 162 24.19 -8.42 19.46
N PRO A 163 24.01 -9.74 19.45
CA PRO A 163 23.42 -10.45 20.58
C PRO A 163 24.32 -10.55 21.81
N THR A 164 25.56 -10.10 21.72
CA THR A 164 26.56 -10.00 22.81
C THR A 164 26.42 -8.70 23.60
N LEU A 165 25.65 -7.69 23.11
CA LEU A 165 25.53 -6.40 23.75
C LEU A 165 24.38 -6.35 24.75
N GLN A 166 24.54 -5.47 25.76
CA GLN A 166 23.55 -5.27 26.82
C GLN A 166 22.46 -4.27 26.39
N PRO A 167 21.16 -4.54 26.66
CA PRO A 167 20.08 -3.62 26.33
C PRO A 167 19.99 -2.41 27.23
N TYR A 168 20.30 -2.59 28.54
CA TYR A 168 20.15 -1.57 29.57
C TYR A 168 21.41 -1.49 30.45
N ARG A 169 21.65 -0.32 31.02
CA ARG A 169 22.61 -0.10 32.09
C ARG A 169 22.04 -0.64 33.41
N GLU A 170 22.85 -0.67 34.47
CA GLU A 170 22.44 -1.08 35.82
C GLU A 170 21.36 -0.18 36.39
N ASP A 171 21.30 1.10 36.01
CA ASP A 171 20.28 2.08 36.43
C ASP A 171 18.95 1.94 35.62
N GLY A 172 18.86 0.98 34.73
CA GLY A 172 17.68 0.74 33.88
C GLY A 172 17.57 1.65 32.63
N SER A 173 18.51 2.56 32.43
CA SER A 173 18.56 3.37 31.21
C SER A 173 19.01 2.54 30.01
N ILE A 174 18.55 2.94 28.78
CA ILE A 174 18.98 2.28 27.53
C ILE A 174 20.50 2.43 27.41
N PHE A 175 21.19 1.30 27.15
CA PHE A 175 22.63 1.31 26.98
C PHE A 175 22.99 1.50 25.51
N PRO A 176 23.52 2.68 25.10
CA PRO A 176 23.96 2.89 23.73
C PRO A 176 25.05 1.91 23.33
N PHE A 177 24.98 1.36 22.13
CA PHE A 177 26.01 0.44 21.65
C PHE A 177 27.38 1.12 21.47
N ALA A 178 27.36 2.44 21.20
CA ALA A 178 28.57 3.25 21.14
C ALA A 178 29.38 3.30 22.45
N ASP A 179 28.74 3.02 23.59
CA ASP A 179 29.38 3.04 24.89
C ASP A 179 29.86 1.64 25.36
N GLN A 180 29.69 0.64 24.49
CA GLN A 180 30.08 -0.75 24.77
C GLN A 180 31.28 -1.14 23.89
N TYR A 181 32.17 -1.99 24.41
CA TYR A 181 33.37 -2.47 23.71
C TYR A 181 34.20 -1.34 23.07
N ASP A 182 34.52 -0.30 23.85
CA ASP A 182 35.35 0.85 23.46
C ASP A 182 34.85 1.55 22.16
N GLY A 183 33.53 1.62 21.99
CA GLY A 183 32.91 2.28 20.85
C GLY A 183 32.95 1.49 19.54
N ARG A 184 33.29 0.21 19.58
CA ARG A 184 33.38 -0.63 18.37
C ARG A 184 32.04 -0.67 17.61
N TYR A 185 30.92 -0.73 18.32
CA TYR A 185 29.58 -0.88 17.76
C TYR A 185 28.82 0.45 17.57
N LYS A 186 29.54 1.57 17.47
CA LYS A 186 28.96 2.91 17.30
C LYS A 186 28.13 3.08 16.02
N GLU A 187 28.39 2.28 14.98
CA GLU A 187 27.66 2.31 13.71
C GLU A 187 26.31 1.53 13.76
N VAL A 188 26.03 0.88 14.91
CA VAL A 188 24.79 0.12 15.11
C VAL A 188 24.02 0.74 16.26
N SER A 189 22.74 0.99 16.05
CA SER A 189 21.88 1.61 17.08
C SER A 189 21.16 0.56 17.91
N ASN A 190 21.01 0.82 19.23
CA ASN A 190 20.19 -0.01 20.10
C ASN A 190 18.72 0.08 19.67
N PRO A 191 18.05 -1.03 19.31
CA PRO A 191 16.64 -1.00 18.87
C PRO A 191 15.68 -0.37 19.87
N LEU A 192 15.99 -0.45 21.17
CA LEU A 192 15.15 0.15 22.22
C LEU A 192 15.15 1.67 22.16
N GLY A 193 16.25 2.28 21.67
CA GLY A 193 16.30 3.71 21.40
C GLY A 193 15.26 4.12 20.35
N ALA A 194 15.16 3.37 19.26
CA ALA A 194 14.16 3.63 18.23
C ALA A 194 12.71 3.50 18.73
N LEU A 195 12.44 2.64 19.73
CA LEU A 195 11.14 2.56 20.39
C LEU A 195 10.84 3.80 21.26
N ALA A 196 11.84 4.53 21.71
CA ALA A 196 11.67 5.74 22.51
C ALA A 196 11.34 6.97 21.65
N VAL A 197 11.46 6.89 20.33
CA VAL A 197 11.05 7.96 19.42
C VAL A 197 9.53 8.12 19.48
N LYS A 198 9.07 9.32 19.86
CA LYS A 198 7.67 9.70 19.71
C LYS A 198 7.38 9.97 18.24
N ASN A 199 6.37 9.35 17.69
CA ASN A 199 5.82 9.68 16.37
C ASN A 199 4.29 9.54 16.43
N TYR A 200 3.67 10.59 16.96
CA TYR A 200 2.23 10.65 17.17
C TYR A 200 1.57 11.37 16.01
N ASN A 201 0.51 10.78 15.45
CA ASN A 201 -0.28 11.37 14.39
C ASN A 201 -1.75 11.42 14.78
N ALA A 202 -2.35 12.61 14.71
CA ALA A 202 -3.77 12.86 14.91
C ALA A 202 -4.40 13.34 13.61
N THR A 203 -5.49 12.70 13.18
CA THR A 203 -6.24 13.08 11.99
C THR A 203 -7.71 13.24 12.32
N ASN A 204 -8.26 14.41 12.03
CA ASN A 204 -9.69 14.69 12.08
C ASN A 204 -10.22 14.82 10.67
N ARG A 205 -11.25 14.04 10.32
CA ARG A 205 -11.90 14.12 9.01
C ARG A 205 -13.39 14.31 9.16
N PHE A 206 -13.91 15.32 8.50
CA PHE A 206 -15.35 15.57 8.37
C PHE A 206 -15.75 15.45 6.91
N LEU A 207 -16.58 14.43 6.63
CA LEU A 207 -17.16 14.20 5.31
C LEU A 207 -18.66 14.50 5.39
N ALA A 208 -19.11 15.43 4.59
CA ALA A 208 -20.51 15.81 4.50
C ALA A 208 -21.01 15.70 3.06
N ASN A 209 -22.19 15.12 2.90
CA ASN A 209 -22.96 15.12 1.67
C ASN A 209 -24.35 15.67 1.98
N ALA A 210 -24.83 16.61 1.18
CA ALA A 210 -26.20 17.07 1.20
C ALA A 210 -26.77 17.03 -0.22
N TYR A 211 -28.04 16.67 -0.36
CA TYR A 211 -28.70 16.70 -1.64
C TYR A 211 -30.12 17.21 -1.56
N LEU A 212 -30.54 17.86 -2.65
CA LEU A 212 -31.89 18.18 -2.97
C LEU A 212 -32.31 17.41 -4.22
N GLU A 213 -33.42 16.72 -4.16
CA GLU A 213 -34.00 16.00 -5.30
C GLU A 213 -35.39 16.55 -5.61
N VAL A 214 -35.64 16.82 -6.88
CA VAL A 214 -36.88 17.42 -7.37
C VAL A 214 -37.44 16.57 -8.51
N ASN A 215 -38.60 15.97 -8.30
CA ASN A 215 -39.38 15.33 -9.35
C ASN A 215 -40.12 16.41 -10.14
N ILE A 216 -39.62 16.81 -11.29
CA ILE A 216 -40.15 17.91 -12.10
C ILE A 216 -41.48 17.47 -12.71
N PHE A 217 -41.49 16.31 -13.37
CA PHE A 217 -42.66 15.59 -13.84
C PHE A 217 -42.37 14.08 -13.92
N LYS A 218 -43.38 13.27 -14.26
CA LYS A 218 -43.25 11.82 -14.33
C LYS A 218 -42.07 11.38 -15.23
N GLY A 219 -41.08 10.79 -14.62
CA GLY A 219 -39.86 10.33 -15.29
C GLY A 219 -38.70 11.32 -15.28
N LEU A 220 -38.90 12.63 -15.08
CA LEU A 220 -37.84 13.64 -15.03
C LEU A 220 -37.55 14.04 -13.59
N ASN A 221 -36.33 13.73 -13.17
CA ASN A 221 -35.78 14.02 -11.85
C ASN A 221 -34.54 14.91 -11.96
N TYR A 222 -34.49 15.95 -11.15
CA TYR A 222 -33.30 16.78 -10.95
C TYR A 222 -32.74 16.54 -9.55
N ARG A 223 -31.42 16.37 -9.41
CA ARG A 223 -30.74 16.22 -8.13
C ARG A 223 -29.52 17.12 -8.07
N ALA A 224 -29.52 18.03 -7.11
CA ALA A 224 -28.33 18.80 -6.74
C ALA A 224 -27.64 18.14 -5.56
N VAL A 225 -26.33 17.93 -5.65
CA VAL A 225 -25.49 17.28 -4.63
C VAL A 225 -24.34 18.21 -4.26
N PHE A 226 -24.12 18.38 -2.97
CA PHE A 226 -22.99 19.10 -2.39
C PHE A 226 -22.19 18.16 -1.49
N ASN A 227 -20.91 18.06 -1.74
CA ASN A 227 -19.99 17.27 -0.94
C ASN A 227 -18.90 18.16 -0.37
N ALA A 228 -18.54 17.93 0.88
CA ALA A 228 -17.39 18.53 1.54
C ALA A 228 -16.57 17.44 2.21
N ASP A 229 -15.27 17.40 1.93
CA ASP A 229 -14.29 16.55 2.61
C ASP A 229 -13.22 17.46 3.24
N LEU A 230 -13.24 17.53 4.56
CA LEU A 230 -12.34 18.37 5.35
C LEU A 230 -11.45 17.48 6.19
N VAL A 231 -10.14 17.60 6.02
CA VAL A 231 -9.15 16.83 6.77
C VAL A 231 -8.18 17.79 7.45
N SER A 232 -8.01 17.62 8.74
CA SER A 232 -6.97 18.27 9.54
C SER A 232 -6.07 17.21 10.15
N SER A 233 -4.77 17.33 9.96
CA SER A 233 -3.78 16.40 10.50
C SER A 233 -2.72 17.14 11.31
N LEU A 234 -2.25 16.50 12.36
CA LEU A 234 -1.11 16.91 13.18
C LEU A 234 -0.20 15.69 13.34
N ASN A 235 1.06 15.81 12.94
CA ASN A 235 2.07 14.80 13.23
C ASN A 235 3.15 15.41 14.10
N GLU A 236 3.41 14.79 15.24
CA GLU A 236 4.41 15.17 16.24
C GLU A 236 5.49 14.11 16.30
N VAL A 237 6.71 14.50 16.03
CA VAL A 237 7.87 13.62 16.10
C VAL A 237 8.85 14.20 17.14
N TYR A 238 9.40 13.34 17.98
CA TYR A 238 10.49 13.69 18.88
C TYR A 238 11.47 12.52 19.02
N SER A 239 12.72 12.77 18.72
CA SER A 239 13.84 11.84 18.94
C SER A 239 14.63 12.34 20.16
N PRO A 240 14.67 11.58 21.27
CA PRO A 240 15.42 11.94 22.46
C PRO A 240 16.92 12.06 22.22
N ARG A 241 17.60 12.85 23.04
CA ARG A 241 19.06 13.05 23.00
C ARG A 241 19.86 11.76 23.27
N SER A 242 19.27 10.83 23.97
CA SER A 242 19.89 9.53 24.28
C SER A 242 19.97 8.58 23.07
N ILE A 243 19.34 8.94 21.94
CA ILE A 243 19.40 8.14 20.72
C ILE A 243 20.57 8.65 19.88
N VAL A 244 21.63 7.85 19.87
CA VAL A 244 22.77 8.07 18.98
C VAL A 244 22.49 7.33 17.68
N ASP A 245 22.29 8.07 16.59
CA ASP A 245 22.20 7.53 15.25
C ASP A 245 23.60 7.56 14.60
N ALA A 246 23.93 6.52 13.80
CA ALA A 246 25.19 6.47 13.06
C ALA A 246 25.47 7.73 12.21
N ASN A 247 24.40 8.33 11.65
CA ASN A 247 24.50 9.60 10.91
C ASN A 247 24.73 10.82 11.82
N SER A 248 24.52 10.68 13.12
CA SER A 248 24.61 11.76 14.10
C SER A 248 26.03 11.98 14.62
N LEU A 249 26.92 11.01 14.43
CA LEU A 249 28.33 11.15 14.84
C LEU A 249 29.09 12.20 14.02
N ALA A 250 28.68 12.46 12.79
CA ALA A 250 29.25 13.51 11.94
C ALA A 250 28.71 14.91 12.23
N ASN A 251 27.60 15.05 12.96
CA ASN A 251 26.97 16.32 13.28
C ASN A 251 26.54 16.40 14.77
N PRO A 252 27.30 17.08 15.63
CA PRO A 252 27.00 17.18 17.06
C PRO A 252 25.63 17.75 17.39
N LEU A 253 25.00 18.54 16.48
CA LEU A 253 23.67 19.09 16.66
C LEU A 253 22.57 18.05 16.52
N VAL A 254 22.84 16.91 15.86
CA VAL A 254 21.88 15.82 15.72
C VAL A 254 21.85 14.93 16.98
N ASN A 255 22.99 14.85 17.71
CA ASN A 255 23.09 14.11 18.98
C ASN A 255 22.42 14.82 20.17
N SER A 256 21.82 15.97 19.95
CA SER A 256 21.18 16.76 21.01
C SER A 256 19.65 16.76 20.91
N GLY A 257 19.09 15.69 20.34
CA GLY A 257 17.65 15.54 20.15
C GLY A 257 17.12 16.31 18.93
N SER A 258 16.03 15.82 18.37
CA SER A 258 15.33 16.47 17.26
C SER A 258 13.83 16.39 17.41
N ALA A 259 13.12 17.40 16.89
CA ALA A 259 11.67 17.47 16.93
C ALA A 259 11.10 17.90 15.57
N GLY A 260 9.88 17.45 15.29
CA GLY A 260 9.08 17.91 14.17
C GLY A 260 7.62 18.06 14.56
N ASN A 261 7.01 19.18 14.21
CA ASN A 261 5.57 19.42 14.28
C ASN A 261 5.08 19.73 12.86
N TYR A 262 4.25 18.83 12.32
CA TYR A 262 3.75 18.92 10.95
C TYR A 262 2.24 19.04 11.02
N SER A 263 1.68 20.15 10.56
CA SER A 263 0.24 20.34 10.44
C SER A 263 -0.20 20.43 9.00
N GLY A 264 -1.27 19.71 8.69
CA GLY A 264 -1.87 19.68 7.35
C GLY A 264 -3.36 19.99 7.40
N TYR A 265 -3.85 20.74 6.41
CA TYR A 265 -5.26 20.97 6.19
C TYR A 265 -5.59 20.73 4.73
N SER A 266 -6.58 19.85 4.47
CA SER A 266 -7.11 19.57 3.13
C SER A 266 -8.60 19.86 3.10
N ARG A 267 -9.04 20.53 2.04
CA ARG A 267 -10.46 20.82 1.77
C ARG A 267 -10.77 20.48 0.33
N SER A 268 -11.70 19.55 0.13
CA SER A 268 -12.32 19.25 -1.16
C SER A 268 -13.80 19.60 -1.11
N LEU A 269 -14.25 20.44 -2.03
CA LEU A 269 -15.64 20.81 -2.22
C LEU A 269 -16.07 20.38 -3.61
N LEU A 270 -17.15 19.58 -3.71
CA LEU A 270 -17.73 19.13 -4.97
C LEU A 270 -19.20 19.49 -5.01
N HIS A 271 -19.63 20.11 -6.10
CA HIS A 271 -21.02 20.31 -6.49
C HIS A 271 -21.32 19.48 -7.74
N GLU A 272 -22.47 18.81 -7.75
CA GLU A 272 -22.99 18.12 -8.93
C GLU A 272 -24.47 18.43 -9.14
N SER A 273 -24.84 18.76 -10.39
CA SER A 273 -26.20 18.88 -10.87
C SER A 273 -26.51 17.73 -11.81
N ILE A 274 -27.45 16.88 -11.44
CA ILE A 274 -27.79 15.63 -12.13
C ILE A 274 -29.23 15.73 -12.62
N LEU A 275 -29.45 15.65 -13.93
CA LEU A 275 -30.75 15.56 -14.55
C LEU A 275 -30.96 14.16 -15.12
N THR A 276 -31.99 13.45 -14.70
CA THR A 276 -32.27 12.09 -15.15
C THR A 276 -33.71 11.99 -15.68
N TYR A 277 -33.86 11.51 -16.89
CA TYR A 277 -35.15 11.18 -17.50
C TYR A 277 -35.26 9.68 -17.70
N LYS A 278 -36.30 9.06 -17.11
CA LYS A 278 -36.57 7.63 -17.23
C LYS A 278 -37.99 7.44 -17.77
N THR A 279 -38.11 6.63 -18.80
CA THR A 279 -39.39 6.27 -19.36
C THR A 279 -39.44 4.84 -19.86
N LEU A 280 -40.60 4.24 -19.81
CA LEU A 280 -40.93 2.98 -20.44
C LEU A 280 -42.05 3.26 -21.44
N PHE A 281 -41.82 3.06 -22.73
CA PHE A 281 -42.80 3.25 -23.77
C PHE A 281 -43.07 1.93 -24.53
N GLN A 282 -44.31 1.80 -24.97
CA GLN A 282 -44.80 0.58 -25.64
C GLN A 282 -44.50 -0.73 -24.83
N GLN A 283 -44.39 -0.65 -23.50
CA GLN A 283 -44.11 -1.73 -22.55
C GLN A 283 -42.77 -2.46 -22.77
N ASN A 284 -42.12 -2.27 -23.91
CA ASN A 284 -40.90 -3.01 -24.30
C ASN A 284 -39.66 -2.14 -24.45
N HIS A 285 -39.79 -0.82 -24.40
CA HIS A 285 -38.69 0.11 -24.63
C HIS A 285 -38.37 0.88 -23.37
N SER A 286 -37.31 0.56 -22.66
CA SER A 286 -36.80 1.29 -21.52
C SER A 286 -35.75 2.31 -21.99
N LEU A 287 -35.94 3.58 -21.59
CA LEU A 287 -34.97 4.63 -21.89
C LEU A 287 -34.62 5.40 -20.61
N ASN A 288 -33.29 5.54 -20.35
CA ASN A 288 -32.77 6.33 -19.27
C ASN A 288 -31.71 7.29 -19.80
N ILE A 289 -32.01 8.59 -19.74
CA ILE A 289 -31.09 9.66 -20.14
C ILE A 289 -30.62 10.38 -18.89
N THR A 290 -29.32 10.56 -18.75
CA THR A 290 -28.69 11.25 -17.60
C THR A 290 -27.74 12.31 -18.11
N ALA A 291 -27.87 13.54 -17.59
CA ALA A 291 -26.90 14.62 -17.78
C ALA A 291 -26.35 15.05 -16.41
N VAL A 292 -25.03 15.24 -16.32
CA VAL A 292 -24.37 15.67 -15.10
C VAL A 292 -23.44 16.83 -15.40
N LEU A 293 -23.53 17.86 -14.54
CA LEU A 293 -22.56 18.96 -14.45
C LEU A 293 -21.90 18.88 -13.08
N GLY A 294 -20.59 18.80 -13.04
CA GLY A 294 -19.82 18.72 -11.80
C GLY A 294 -18.73 19.79 -11.74
N SER A 295 -18.49 20.33 -10.55
CA SER A 295 -17.36 21.24 -10.28
C SER A 295 -16.76 20.93 -8.92
N GLN A 296 -15.45 20.73 -8.89
CA GLN A 296 -14.69 20.40 -7.68
C GLN A 296 -13.52 21.37 -7.50
N THR A 297 -13.29 21.74 -6.25
CA THR A 297 -12.11 22.52 -5.85
C THR A 297 -11.43 21.86 -4.67
N ASP A 298 -10.13 21.62 -4.81
CA ASP A 298 -9.27 21.06 -3.79
C ASP A 298 -8.25 22.10 -3.33
N ILE A 299 -8.09 22.24 -2.02
CA ILE A 299 -7.08 23.10 -1.39
C ILE A 299 -6.32 22.25 -0.38
N TYR A 300 -5.01 22.32 -0.46
CA TYR A 300 -4.12 21.74 0.55
C TYR A 300 -3.20 22.81 1.12
N GLN A 301 -3.02 22.78 2.44
CA GLN A 301 -2.12 23.67 3.17
C GLN A 301 -1.32 22.84 4.18
N SER A 302 -0.04 23.18 4.35
CA SER A 302 0.79 22.62 5.40
C SER A 302 1.66 23.65 6.06
N ASN A 303 1.89 23.48 7.36
CA ASN A 303 2.87 24.24 8.13
C ASN A 303 3.71 23.25 8.92
N ASN A 304 5.02 23.35 8.75
CA ASN A 304 5.96 22.41 9.34
C ASN A 304 6.97 23.19 10.16
N GLN A 305 7.29 22.66 11.32
CA GLN A 305 8.33 23.17 12.20
C GLN A 305 9.24 22.00 12.56
N THR A 306 10.53 22.17 12.36
CA THR A 306 11.55 21.22 12.79
C THR A 306 12.56 21.92 13.68
N ALA A 307 13.10 21.21 14.65
CA ALA A 307 14.05 21.72 15.60
C ALA A 307 15.08 20.66 15.99
N SER A 308 16.30 21.07 16.31
CA SER A 308 17.37 20.22 16.82
C SER A 308 18.27 20.98 17.80
N GLY A 309 18.98 20.22 18.65
CA GLY A 309 19.86 20.83 19.64
C GLY A 309 19.11 21.25 20.91
N PHE A 310 18.41 20.31 21.54
CA PHE A 310 17.68 20.55 22.80
C PHE A 310 18.60 20.49 24.01
N GLY A 311 18.38 21.35 24.98
CA GLY A 311 19.09 21.34 26.28
C GLY A 311 18.66 20.16 27.19
N ASN A 312 17.41 19.66 27.03
CA ASN A 312 16.86 18.53 27.78
C ASN A 312 15.70 17.89 27.01
N ASP A 313 15.20 16.74 27.50
CA ASP A 313 14.12 15.98 26.88
C ASP A 313 12.74 16.19 27.56
N ILE A 314 12.59 17.16 28.47
CA ILE A 314 11.39 17.30 29.30
C ILE A 314 10.17 17.71 28.48
N ASN A 315 10.27 18.77 27.71
CA ASN A 315 9.16 19.32 26.95
C ASN A 315 9.08 18.79 25.51
N GLN A 316 10.07 18.00 25.07
CA GLN A 316 10.09 17.35 23.77
C GLN A 316 9.77 18.32 22.60
N ASN A 317 8.88 17.93 21.69
CA ASN A 317 8.45 18.72 20.54
C ASN A 317 7.70 20.04 20.89
N TRP A 318 7.36 20.27 22.14
CA TRP A 318 6.70 21.50 22.60
C TRP A 318 7.67 22.60 23.05
N ALA A 319 8.97 22.34 23.04
CA ALA A 319 10.01 23.32 23.42
C ALA A 319 10.92 23.68 22.22
N THR A 320 10.40 23.72 21.01
CA THR A 320 11.17 23.99 19.80
C THR A 320 11.89 25.34 19.80
N ASN A 321 11.34 26.34 20.53
CA ASN A 321 11.97 27.66 20.71
C ASN A 321 13.22 27.63 21.60
N GLY A 322 13.41 26.55 22.38
CA GLY A 322 14.61 26.32 23.20
C GLY A 322 15.69 25.47 22.51
N ALA A 323 15.49 25.13 21.25
CA ALA A 323 16.44 24.36 20.46
C ALA A 323 17.52 25.26 19.84
N ALA A 324 18.72 24.72 19.60
CA ALA A 324 19.81 25.45 18.98
C ALA A 324 19.51 25.82 17.51
N VAL A 325 18.78 24.98 16.79
CA VAL A 325 18.35 25.20 15.42
C VAL A 325 16.86 24.97 15.29
N MET A 326 16.16 25.94 14.71
CA MET A 326 14.74 25.82 14.36
C MET A 326 14.54 26.21 12.88
N ARG A 327 13.73 25.43 12.18
CA ARG A 327 13.34 25.68 10.80
C ARG A 327 11.85 25.59 10.65
N THR A 328 11.27 26.48 9.87
CA THR A 328 9.84 26.48 9.54
C THR A 328 9.67 26.45 8.03
N SER A 329 8.61 25.78 7.56
CA SER A 329 8.19 25.82 6.17
C SER A 329 6.68 25.79 6.07
N SER A 330 6.14 26.41 5.04
CA SER A 330 4.71 26.37 4.75
C SER A 330 4.47 26.17 3.27
N SER A 331 3.37 25.51 2.93
CA SER A 331 2.96 25.35 1.54
C SER A 331 1.44 25.48 1.40
N LYS A 332 1.01 25.91 0.21
CA LYS A 332 -0.39 25.96 -0.17
C LYS A 332 -0.54 25.61 -1.64
N SER A 333 -1.46 24.73 -1.94
CA SER A 333 -1.83 24.39 -3.31
C SER A 333 -3.33 24.36 -3.51
N LYS A 334 -3.76 24.66 -4.75
CA LYS A 334 -5.15 24.63 -5.18
C LYS A 334 -5.23 23.94 -6.53
N SER A 335 -6.25 23.09 -6.71
CA SER A 335 -6.63 22.56 -8.01
C SER A 335 -8.14 22.62 -8.19
N ALA A 336 -8.60 22.69 -9.43
CA ALA A 336 -10.00 22.71 -9.79
C ALA A 336 -10.27 21.73 -10.93
N PHE A 337 -11.47 21.17 -10.90
CA PHE A 337 -11.99 20.21 -11.87
C PHE A 337 -13.42 20.56 -12.24
N ASP A 338 -13.72 20.57 -13.53
CA ASP A 338 -15.09 20.66 -14.06
C ASP A 338 -15.38 19.43 -14.92
N SER A 339 -16.59 18.90 -14.83
CA SER A 339 -17.00 17.72 -15.58
C SER A 339 -18.42 17.85 -16.16
N TYR A 340 -18.55 17.36 -17.38
CA TYR A 340 -19.78 17.32 -18.15
C TYR A 340 -20.01 15.90 -18.63
N LEU A 341 -21.12 15.28 -18.25
CA LEU A 341 -21.44 13.92 -18.64
C LEU A 341 -22.84 13.83 -19.24
N GLY A 342 -22.93 13.13 -20.37
CA GLY A 342 -24.18 12.68 -20.98
C GLY A 342 -24.19 11.16 -21.10
N ARG A 343 -25.29 10.53 -20.69
CA ARG A 343 -25.49 9.08 -20.79
C ARG A 343 -26.88 8.77 -21.33
N ILE A 344 -26.96 7.82 -22.27
CA ILE A 344 -28.19 7.26 -22.81
C ILE A 344 -28.10 5.74 -22.63
N ALA A 345 -28.98 5.18 -21.81
CA ALA A 345 -29.15 3.74 -21.65
C ALA A 345 -30.52 3.34 -22.20
N TYR A 346 -30.50 2.43 -23.16
CA TYR A 346 -31.69 1.91 -23.84
C TYR A 346 -31.77 0.40 -23.69
N GLY A 347 -32.95 -0.10 -23.38
CA GLY A 347 -33.26 -1.52 -23.31
C GLY A 347 -34.50 -1.86 -24.13
N TYR A 348 -34.43 -2.96 -24.86
CA TYR A 348 -35.55 -3.50 -25.65
C TYR A 348 -35.95 -4.90 -25.17
N LYS A 349 -37.20 -5.04 -24.72
CA LYS A 349 -37.81 -6.30 -24.22
C LYS A 349 -36.99 -6.98 -23.12
N ASP A 350 -36.24 -6.25 -22.34
CA ASP A 350 -35.27 -6.78 -21.36
C ASP A 350 -34.25 -7.80 -21.94
N LYS A 351 -34.13 -7.86 -23.26
CA LYS A 351 -33.23 -8.75 -24.01
C LYS A 351 -31.98 -8.04 -24.49
N TYR A 352 -32.16 -6.88 -25.10
CA TYR A 352 -31.09 -6.12 -25.74
C TYR A 352 -30.88 -4.80 -25.03
N PHE A 353 -29.65 -4.52 -24.66
CA PHE A 353 -29.29 -3.30 -23.97
C PHE A 353 -28.15 -2.60 -24.71
N ILE A 354 -28.23 -1.30 -24.79
CA ILE A 354 -27.14 -0.44 -25.27
C ILE A 354 -27.00 0.75 -24.31
N ASP A 355 -25.75 1.10 -24.00
CA ASP A 355 -25.41 2.24 -23.14
C ASP A 355 -24.35 3.07 -23.85
N LEU A 356 -24.65 4.34 -24.02
CA LEU A 356 -23.76 5.33 -24.62
C LEU A 356 -23.42 6.38 -23.57
N THR A 357 -22.15 6.58 -23.28
CA THR A 357 -21.68 7.58 -22.33
C THR A 357 -20.66 8.49 -22.98
N SER A 358 -20.81 9.79 -22.78
CA SER A 358 -19.88 10.82 -23.23
C SER A 358 -19.52 11.68 -22.04
N ARG A 359 -18.21 11.82 -21.72
CA ARG A 359 -17.73 12.63 -20.63
C ARG A 359 -16.61 13.57 -21.10
N VAL A 360 -16.72 14.82 -20.67
CA VAL A 360 -15.67 15.82 -20.84
C VAL A 360 -15.24 16.29 -19.46
N ASP A 361 -13.94 16.16 -19.16
CA ASP A 361 -13.38 16.61 -17.88
C ASP A 361 -12.31 17.68 -18.12
N GLY A 362 -12.41 18.79 -17.40
CA GLY A 362 -11.44 19.88 -17.39
C GLY A 362 -10.66 19.91 -16.09
N GLY A 363 -9.32 20.00 -16.16
CA GLY A 363 -8.46 20.03 -14.97
C GLY A 363 -7.45 21.18 -15.01
N SER A 364 -7.36 21.96 -13.93
CA SER A 364 -6.45 23.09 -13.81
C SER A 364 -4.96 22.70 -13.80
N ARG A 365 -4.65 21.41 -13.66
CA ARG A 365 -3.29 20.85 -13.61
C ARG A 365 -2.65 20.73 -14.98
N PHE A 366 -3.49 20.64 -16.03
CA PHE A 366 -3.09 20.42 -17.42
C PHE A 366 -2.68 21.71 -18.12
N GLY A 367 -1.96 21.56 -19.24
CA GLY A 367 -1.54 22.66 -20.10
C GLY A 367 -2.74 23.42 -20.69
N GLU A 368 -2.54 24.65 -21.06
CA GLU A 368 -3.59 25.51 -21.59
C GLU A 368 -4.24 24.96 -22.87
N ASN A 369 -3.48 24.23 -23.69
CA ASN A 369 -3.96 23.63 -24.93
C ASN A 369 -4.79 22.36 -24.70
N HIS A 370 -4.68 21.70 -23.53
CA HIS A 370 -5.25 20.39 -23.28
C HIS A 370 -5.90 20.24 -21.89
N LYS A 371 -6.47 21.33 -21.36
CA LYS A 371 -7.18 21.29 -20.06
C LYS A 371 -8.33 20.32 -20.06
N TYR A 372 -9.03 20.17 -21.19
CA TYR A 372 -10.20 19.30 -21.32
C TYR A 372 -9.84 18.00 -22.03
N GLY A 373 -10.28 16.89 -21.45
CA GLY A 373 -10.21 15.55 -22.01
C GLY A 373 -11.59 15.04 -22.38
N PHE A 374 -11.71 14.34 -23.52
CA PHE A 374 -12.94 13.68 -23.97
C PHE A 374 -12.84 12.17 -23.80
N PHE A 375 -13.85 11.58 -23.13
CA PHE A 375 -13.86 10.19 -22.71
C PHE A 375 -15.20 9.52 -23.09
N PRO A 376 -15.32 9.00 -24.30
CA PRO A 376 -16.49 8.26 -24.75
C PRO A 376 -16.45 6.80 -24.26
N ALA A 377 -17.66 6.22 -24.06
CA ALA A 377 -17.82 4.81 -23.81
C ALA A 377 -19.13 4.29 -24.42
N VAL A 378 -19.07 3.04 -24.89
CA VAL A 378 -20.24 2.30 -25.38
C VAL A 378 -20.22 0.88 -24.79
N SER A 379 -21.41 0.41 -24.38
CA SER A 379 -21.58 -1.00 -24.02
C SER A 379 -22.86 -1.56 -24.62
N ALA A 380 -22.84 -2.85 -24.90
CA ALA A 380 -24.01 -3.61 -25.32
C ALA A 380 -24.12 -4.91 -24.53
N ALA A 381 -25.34 -5.34 -24.30
CA ALA A 381 -25.59 -6.64 -23.69
C ALA A 381 -26.80 -7.32 -24.32
N TRP A 382 -26.69 -8.65 -24.44
CA TRP A 382 -27.73 -9.50 -24.96
C TRP A 382 -28.05 -10.59 -23.94
N ARG A 383 -29.28 -10.58 -23.40
CA ARG A 383 -29.77 -11.66 -22.57
C ARG A 383 -30.28 -12.78 -23.45
N ILE A 384 -29.42 -13.72 -23.75
CA ILE A 384 -29.66 -14.85 -24.65
C ILE A 384 -30.75 -15.75 -24.08
N ILE A 385 -30.84 -15.85 -22.73
CA ILE A 385 -31.86 -16.68 -22.06
C ILE A 385 -33.30 -16.28 -22.43
N GLU A 386 -33.53 -15.03 -22.78
CA GLU A 386 -34.87 -14.51 -23.14
C GLU A 386 -35.26 -14.84 -24.61
N GLU A 387 -34.42 -15.54 -25.35
CA GLU A 387 -34.70 -15.97 -26.71
C GLU A 387 -35.49 -17.28 -26.75
N SER A 388 -36.42 -17.40 -27.71
CA SER A 388 -37.28 -18.58 -27.85
C SER A 388 -36.52 -19.90 -28.10
N PHE A 389 -35.35 -19.81 -28.73
CA PHE A 389 -34.50 -21.01 -28.91
C PHE A 389 -33.86 -21.52 -27.62
N MET A 390 -33.87 -20.73 -26.54
CA MET A 390 -33.39 -21.13 -25.23
C MET A 390 -34.44 -21.85 -24.38
N GLU A 391 -35.72 -21.74 -24.71
CA GLU A 391 -36.80 -22.37 -23.96
C GLU A 391 -36.60 -23.91 -23.73
N PRO A 392 -36.08 -24.69 -24.69
CA PRO A 392 -35.81 -26.13 -24.48
C PRO A 392 -34.63 -26.39 -23.52
N LEU A 393 -33.78 -25.39 -23.28
CA LEU A 393 -32.57 -25.51 -22.47
C LEU A 393 -32.81 -25.09 -21.01
N ALA A 394 -33.80 -25.71 -20.38
CA ALA A 394 -34.31 -25.37 -19.05
C ALA A 394 -33.29 -25.49 -17.90
N PHE A 395 -32.07 -26.00 -18.17
CA PHE A 395 -31.00 -26.03 -17.18
C PHE A 395 -30.32 -24.69 -17.02
N PHE A 396 -30.37 -23.79 -18.01
CA PHE A 396 -29.96 -22.39 -17.88
C PHE A 396 -31.03 -21.58 -17.15
N SER A 397 -30.63 -20.80 -16.16
CA SER A 397 -31.47 -19.84 -15.45
C SER A 397 -31.23 -18.41 -15.94
N ASP A 398 -30.00 -18.10 -16.34
CA ASP A 398 -29.61 -16.85 -17.03
C ASP A 398 -28.44 -17.14 -17.97
N LEU A 399 -28.42 -16.44 -19.08
CA LEU A 399 -27.31 -16.44 -20.03
C LEU A 399 -27.28 -15.08 -20.73
N LYS A 400 -26.20 -14.32 -20.48
CA LYS A 400 -26.05 -12.98 -20.97
C LYS A 400 -24.65 -12.74 -21.51
N LEU A 401 -24.56 -12.30 -22.75
CA LEU A 401 -23.35 -11.82 -23.39
C LEU A 401 -23.27 -10.31 -23.27
N ARG A 402 -22.09 -9.77 -22.91
CA ARG A 402 -21.86 -8.34 -22.80
C ARG A 402 -20.54 -7.93 -23.45
N GLY A 403 -20.53 -6.74 -24.03
CA GLY A 403 -19.33 -6.15 -24.60
C GLY A 403 -19.28 -4.65 -24.30
N SER A 404 -18.09 -4.12 -24.08
CA SER A 404 -17.90 -2.70 -23.87
C SER A 404 -16.60 -2.20 -24.48
N TYR A 405 -16.62 -0.95 -24.89
CA TYR A 405 -15.45 -0.18 -25.31
C TYR A 405 -15.54 1.19 -24.72
N GLY A 406 -14.48 1.67 -24.08
CA GLY A 406 -14.49 2.98 -23.48
C GLY A 406 -13.12 3.55 -23.21
N THR A 407 -13.08 4.87 -23.08
CA THR A 407 -11.88 5.61 -22.73
C THR A 407 -12.08 6.31 -21.39
N THR A 408 -11.05 6.29 -20.53
CA THR A 408 -11.00 6.99 -19.24
C THR A 408 -9.74 7.85 -19.16
N GLY A 409 -9.84 9.00 -18.50
CA GLY A 409 -8.72 9.90 -18.21
C GLY A 409 -8.17 9.68 -16.81
N ASN A 410 -6.87 9.90 -16.62
CA ASN A 410 -6.21 9.93 -15.33
C ASN A 410 -5.45 11.26 -15.16
N ALA A 411 -5.69 11.94 -14.03
CA ALA A 411 -5.03 13.17 -13.62
C ALA A 411 -4.18 12.99 -12.35
N ALA A 412 -4.19 11.80 -11.72
CA ALA A 412 -3.55 11.59 -10.42
C ALA A 412 -2.03 11.62 -10.47
N ALA A 413 -1.43 11.37 -11.66
CA ALA A 413 0.01 11.33 -11.84
C ALA A 413 0.70 12.72 -11.81
N ILE A 414 -0.07 13.82 -11.87
CA ILE A 414 0.48 15.18 -11.85
C ILE A 414 -0.09 16.02 -10.71
N GLY A 415 0.79 16.78 -10.07
CA GLY A 415 0.43 17.74 -9.02
C GLY A 415 -0.19 19.03 -9.55
N PRO A 416 -0.74 19.86 -8.66
CA PRO A 416 -1.13 21.23 -9.01
C PRO A 416 0.05 22.01 -9.64
N TYR A 417 -0.25 22.90 -10.59
CA TYR A 417 0.71 23.78 -11.27
C TYR A 417 1.78 23.06 -12.11
N GLN A 418 1.65 21.77 -12.39
CA GLN A 418 2.69 20.99 -13.08
C GLN A 418 2.95 21.46 -14.50
N SER A 419 1.96 22.07 -15.17
CA SER A 419 2.06 22.64 -16.51
C SER A 419 2.68 24.04 -16.55
N LEU A 420 2.85 24.69 -15.38
CA LEU A 420 3.30 26.10 -15.30
C LEU A 420 4.78 26.21 -15.01
N ALA A 421 5.41 27.32 -15.46
CA ALA A 421 6.71 27.73 -14.98
C ALA A 421 6.64 28.04 -13.49
N THR A 422 7.62 27.56 -12.73
CA THR A 422 7.77 27.86 -11.30
C THR A 422 9.18 28.34 -11.01
N VAL A 423 9.34 29.01 -9.88
CA VAL A 423 10.63 29.47 -9.38
C VAL A 423 10.86 28.90 -7.97
N SER A 424 12.11 28.58 -7.69
CA SER A 424 12.59 28.25 -6.34
C SER A 424 13.25 29.47 -5.72
N TYR A 425 13.15 29.60 -4.41
CA TYR A 425 13.79 30.70 -3.66
C TYR A 425 14.40 30.18 -2.36
N GLY A 426 15.42 30.86 -1.88
CA GLY A 426 16.12 30.50 -0.64
C GLY A 426 16.92 29.21 -0.74
N GLY A 427 17.50 28.74 0.34
CA GLY A 427 18.29 27.50 0.41
C GLY A 427 19.44 27.48 -0.59
N PRO A 428 19.46 26.55 -1.58
CA PRO A 428 20.51 26.44 -2.58
C PRO A 428 20.65 27.67 -3.50
N GLN A 429 19.61 28.51 -3.60
CA GLN A 429 19.61 29.75 -4.41
C GLN A 429 20.17 30.97 -3.66
N ASN A 430 20.53 30.80 -2.38
CA ASN A 430 21.09 31.90 -1.61
C ASN A 430 22.46 32.32 -2.12
N TYR A 431 22.73 33.64 -2.11
CA TYR A 431 24.02 34.24 -2.42
C TYR A 431 24.67 34.79 -1.13
N ILE A 432 25.98 34.77 -1.09
CA ILE A 432 26.74 35.50 -0.09
C ILE A 432 27.15 36.82 -0.75
N PHE A 433 26.56 37.93 -0.28
CA PHE A 433 26.87 39.27 -0.73
C PHE A 433 27.30 40.09 0.47
N ASN A 434 28.52 40.65 0.37
CA ASN A 434 29.12 41.43 1.44
C ASN A 434 29.06 40.73 2.83
N ASN A 435 29.46 39.48 2.87
CA ASN A 435 29.42 38.58 4.05
C ASN A 435 28.03 38.35 4.67
N THR A 436 26.98 38.65 3.91
CA THR A 436 25.56 38.43 4.31
C THR A 436 24.91 37.48 3.36
N ILE A 437 24.13 36.54 3.89
CA ILE A 437 23.32 35.63 3.06
C ILE A 437 22.09 36.37 2.53
N VAL A 438 22.00 36.48 1.22
CA VAL A 438 20.88 37.09 0.51
C VAL A 438 20.09 36.00 -0.20
N SER A 439 18.77 36.00 -0.02
CA SER A 439 17.90 35.03 -0.66
C SER A 439 17.83 35.30 -2.17
N GLY A 440 18.23 34.30 -2.95
CA GLY A 440 18.13 34.32 -4.41
C GLY A 440 16.91 33.58 -4.94
N ILE A 441 16.64 33.75 -6.24
CA ILE A 441 15.56 33.13 -6.97
C ILE A 441 16.13 32.47 -8.24
N SER A 442 15.70 31.24 -8.55
CA SER A 442 16.04 30.56 -9.79
C SER A 442 14.81 29.92 -10.45
N PRO A 443 14.77 29.80 -11.77
CA PRO A 443 13.78 28.93 -12.43
C PRO A 443 13.86 27.49 -11.91
N ASP A 444 12.70 26.88 -11.65
CA ASP A 444 12.60 25.52 -11.09
C ASP A 444 12.04 24.54 -12.11
N ARG A 445 11.07 24.97 -12.92
CA ARG A 445 10.36 24.11 -13.85
C ARG A 445 10.11 24.75 -15.19
N ILE A 446 10.31 23.95 -16.26
CA ILE A 446 9.92 24.30 -17.62
C ILE A 446 8.40 24.21 -17.76
N PRO A 447 7.68 25.23 -18.27
CA PRO A 447 6.27 25.11 -18.55
C PRO A 447 6.01 24.13 -19.69
N ASN A 448 4.84 23.47 -19.65
CA ASN A 448 4.40 22.60 -20.72
C ASN A 448 2.91 22.88 -21.03
N ALA A 449 2.67 23.71 -22.05
CA ALA A 449 1.33 24.08 -22.50
C ALA A 449 0.55 22.88 -23.10
N ASP A 450 1.27 21.85 -23.55
CA ASP A 450 0.71 20.65 -24.19
C ASP A 450 0.56 19.47 -23.21
N LEU A 451 0.80 19.70 -21.92
CA LEU A 451 0.62 18.67 -20.90
C LEU A 451 -0.85 18.27 -20.84
N ARG A 452 -1.14 16.99 -21.16
CA ARG A 452 -2.51 16.46 -21.34
C ARG A 452 -2.80 15.26 -20.47
N TRP A 453 -4.06 14.85 -20.51
CA TRP A 453 -4.58 13.69 -19.81
C TRP A 453 -3.90 12.39 -20.27
N GLU A 454 -3.52 11.57 -19.32
CA GLU A 454 -3.23 10.16 -19.58
C GLU A 454 -4.54 9.47 -19.94
N LYS A 455 -4.57 8.70 -21.05
CA LYS A 455 -5.77 8.05 -21.59
C LYS A 455 -5.65 6.55 -21.54
N SER A 456 -6.61 5.90 -20.85
CA SER A 456 -6.77 4.46 -20.86
C SER A 456 -7.96 4.09 -21.73
N THR A 457 -7.72 3.33 -22.78
CA THR A 457 -8.76 2.74 -23.64
C THR A 457 -8.86 1.25 -23.35
N GLN A 458 -10.07 0.79 -23.10
CA GLN A 458 -10.33 -0.62 -22.75
C GLN A 458 -11.47 -1.16 -23.58
N TYR A 459 -11.34 -2.40 -24.05
CA TYR A 459 -12.46 -3.23 -24.45
C TYR A 459 -12.57 -4.46 -23.54
N ASN A 460 -13.81 -4.86 -23.29
CA ASN A 460 -14.16 -6.00 -22.45
C ASN A 460 -15.24 -6.81 -23.16
N ILE A 461 -15.13 -8.14 -23.11
CA ILE A 461 -16.17 -9.08 -23.52
C ILE A 461 -16.41 -10.01 -22.34
N GLY A 462 -17.67 -10.13 -21.92
CA GLY A 462 -18.04 -10.91 -20.75
C GLY A 462 -19.24 -11.80 -21.00
N LEU A 463 -19.26 -12.94 -20.32
CA LEU A 463 -20.34 -13.90 -20.31
C LEU A 463 -20.79 -14.10 -18.86
N ASP A 464 -22.06 -13.82 -18.59
CA ASP A 464 -22.73 -14.12 -17.33
C ASP A 464 -23.64 -15.31 -17.56
N MET A 465 -23.48 -16.38 -16.76
CA MET A 465 -24.25 -17.62 -16.91
C MET A 465 -24.72 -18.09 -15.54
N ALA A 466 -26.01 -18.40 -15.42
CA ALA A 466 -26.57 -19.05 -14.25
C ALA A 466 -27.23 -20.37 -14.71
N ILE A 467 -26.95 -21.44 -13.96
CA ILE A 467 -27.50 -22.78 -14.25
C ILE A 467 -28.07 -23.43 -13.00
N PHE A 468 -28.89 -24.47 -13.21
CA PHE A 468 -29.53 -25.26 -12.14
C PHE A 468 -30.37 -24.39 -11.20
N LYS A 469 -31.24 -23.51 -11.75
CA LYS A 469 -32.10 -22.60 -10.98
C LYS A 469 -31.27 -21.68 -10.06
N ASP A 470 -30.28 -21.00 -10.64
CA ASP A 470 -29.33 -20.07 -9.98
C ASP A 470 -28.45 -20.72 -8.90
N ARG A 471 -28.32 -22.07 -8.92
CA ARG A 471 -27.44 -22.73 -7.97
C ARG A 471 -25.97 -22.59 -8.33
N LEU A 472 -25.65 -22.45 -9.60
CA LEU A 472 -24.28 -22.20 -10.06
C LEU A 472 -24.27 -20.98 -10.98
N ASN A 473 -23.54 -19.94 -10.57
CA ASN A 473 -23.33 -18.71 -11.33
C ASN A 473 -21.86 -18.64 -11.76
N ILE A 474 -21.64 -18.38 -13.04
CA ILE A 474 -20.32 -18.26 -13.66
C ILE A 474 -20.26 -16.93 -14.40
N VAL A 475 -19.23 -16.16 -14.09
CA VAL A 475 -18.91 -14.91 -14.80
C VAL A 475 -17.52 -15.05 -15.37
N ALA A 476 -17.40 -14.85 -16.68
CA ALA A 476 -16.12 -14.89 -17.40
C ALA A 476 -15.93 -13.62 -18.19
N ASP A 477 -14.79 -12.98 -18.03
CA ASP A 477 -14.43 -11.75 -18.70
C ASP A 477 -13.09 -11.86 -19.40
N TYR A 478 -13.01 -11.31 -20.61
CA TYR A 478 -11.76 -11.00 -21.28
C TYR A 478 -11.66 -9.49 -21.44
N TYR A 479 -10.52 -8.92 -21.07
CA TYR A 479 -10.26 -7.49 -21.23
C TYR A 479 -8.92 -7.23 -21.89
N ASN A 480 -8.84 -6.10 -22.60
CA ASN A 480 -7.59 -5.49 -23.01
C ASN A 480 -7.69 -3.99 -22.75
N LYS A 481 -6.78 -3.49 -21.92
CA LYS A 481 -6.66 -2.08 -21.53
C LYS A 481 -5.30 -1.55 -21.98
N ARG A 482 -5.33 -0.51 -22.80
CA ARG A 482 -4.13 0.21 -23.21
C ARG A 482 -4.15 1.62 -22.63
N THR A 483 -3.10 1.99 -21.90
CA THR A 483 -2.87 3.34 -21.40
C THR A 483 -1.83 4.01 -22.26
N ASN A 484 -2.18 5.15 -22.83
CA ASN A 484 -1.32 5.98 -23.66
C ASN A 484 -1.09 7.32 -22.99
N ASP A 485 -0.11 8.06 -23.46
CA ASP A 485 0.21 9.39 -22.95
C ASP A 485 0.53 9.36 -21.44
N LEU A 486 1.26 8.31 -21.00
CA LEU A 486 1.66 8.17 -19.58
C LEU A 486 2.41 9.43 -19.13
N LEU A 487 2.01 9.92 -17.97
CA LEU A 487 2.56 11.11 -17.37
C LEU A 487 3.79 10.76 -16.53
N PHE A 488 4.97 11.14 -17.00
CA PHE A 488 6.19 11.02 -16.19
C PHE A 488 7.20 12.12 -16.48
N THR A 489 8.18 12.22 -15.61
CA THR A 489 9.25 13.20 -15.66
C THR A 489 10.47 12.59 -16.34
N LYS A 490 10.93 13.20 -17.42
CA LYS A 490 12.10 12.81 -18.18
C LYS A 490 13.28 13.69 -17.78
N SER A 491 14.45 13.08 -17.55
CA SER A 491 15.70 13.84 -17.37
C SER A 491 16.13 14.49 -18.68
N ILE A 492 16.65 15.72 -18.58
CA ILE A 492 17.17 16.47 -19.72
C ILE A 492 18.58 16.96 -19.42
N PRO A 493 19.39 17.29 -20.45
CA PRO A 493 20.74 17.79 -20.24
C PRO A 493 20.78 19.07 -19.40
N LEU A 494 21.69 19.13 -18.43
CA LEU A 494 21.86 20.28 -17.52
C LEU A 494 22.20 21.60 -18.26
N SER A 495 22.69 21.50 -19.47
CA SER A 495 22.94 22.69 -20.35
C SER A 495 21.66 23.47 -20.66
N SER A 496 20.48 22.87 -20.49
CA SER A 496 19.18 23.55 -20.60
C SER A 496 18.86 24.48 -19.42
N GLY A 497 19.63 24.43 -18.34
CA GLY A 497 19.34 25.11 -17.08
C GLY A 497 18.35 24.40 -16.18
N TYR A 498 17.86 23.20 -16.56
CA TYR A 498 16.90 22.39 -15.83
C TYR A 498 17.36 20.94 -15.75
N THR A 499 16.89 20.22 -14.77
CA THR A 499 17.22 18.78 -14.58
C THR A 499 16.25 17.84 -15.28
N SER A 500 14.99 18.29 -15.46
CA SER A 500 13.92 17.43 -15.98
C SER A 500 12.76 18.22 -16.56
N ILE A 501 11.95 17.51 -17.38
CA ILE A 501 10.67 17.99 -17.90
C ILE A 501 9.58 16.94 -17.70
N THR A 502 8.40 17.38 -17.26
CA THR A 502 7.21 16.52 -17.17
C THR A 502 6.41 16.57 -18.47
N GLY A 503 6.04 15.42 -18.99
CA GLY A 503 5.27 15.32 -20.23
C GLY A 503 4.53 13.99 -20.36
N ASN A 504 3.84 13.84 -21.48
CA ASN A 504 3.09 12.65 -21.84
C ASN A 504 3.95 11.74 -22.72
N TYR A 505 4.46 10.67 -22.12
CA TYR A 505 5.39 9.76 -22.75
C TYR A 505 4.93 8.32 -22.52
N GLY A 506 5.27 7.44 -23.44
CA GLY A 506 5.09 6.03 -23.26
C GLY A 506 3.65 5.50 -23.30
N SER A 507 3.56 4.19 -23.32
CA SER A 507 2.30 3.46 -23.28
C SER A 507 2.45 2.08 -22.67
N LEU A 508 1.36 1.58 -22.09
CA LEU A 508 1.28 0.33 -21.32
C LEU A 508 0.04 -0.46 -21.76
N GLU A 509 0.18 -1.76 -21.88
CA GLU A 509 -0.94 -2.69 -22.11
C GLU A 509 -1.13 -3.62 -20.90
N ASN A 510 -2.38 -3.84 -20.53
CA ASN A 510 -2.82 -4.90 -19.64
C ASN A 510 -3.93 -5.68 -20.32
N LYS A 511 -3.79 -7.00 -20.43
CA LYS A 511 -4.83 -7.88 -20.94
C LYS A 511 -4.95 -9.14 -20.11
N GLY A 512 -6.15 -9.65 -19.99
CA GLY A 512 -6.35 -10.79 -19.13
C GLY A 512 -7.69 -11.44 -19.25
N VAL A 513 -7.81 -12.53 -18.50
CA VAL A 513 -9.04 -13.30 -18.32
C VAL A 513 -9.36 -13.34 -16.83
N GLU A 514 -10.62 -13.09 -16.52
CA GLU A 514 -11.17 -13.19 -15.16
C GLU A 514 -12.28 -14.23 -15.16
N LEU A 515 -12.28 -15.11 -14.17
CA LEU A 515 -13.31 -16.10 -13.97
C LEU A 515 -13.78 -16.05 -12.53
N ALA A 516 -15.08 -15.90 -12.31
CA ALA A 516 -15.72 -16.02 -11.01
C ALA A 516 -16.80 -17.09 -11.05
N VAL A 517 -16.82 -17.95 -10.05
CA VAL A 517 -17.80 -19.04 -9.91
C VAL A 517 -18.39 -18.97 -8.51
N THR A 518 -19.71 -18.91 -8.41
CA THR A 518 -20.44 -18.94 -7.15
C THR A 518 -21.47 -20.08 -7.17
N GLY A 519 -21.40 -20.95 -6.19
CA GLY A 519 -22.27 -22.12 -6.10
C GLY A 519 -23.02 -22.19 -4.77
N ARG A 520 -24.35 -22.43 -4.86
CA ARG A 520 -25.19 -22.87 -3.74
C ARG A 520 -25.20 -24.38 -3.74
N ILE A 521 -24.23 -25.00 -3.07
CA ILE A 521 -23.99 -26.46 -3.15
C ILE A 521 -25.08 -27.23 -2.44
N LEU A 522 -25.42 -26.80 -1.22
CA LEU A 522 -26.49 -27.38 -0.41
C LEU A 522 -27.49 -26.30 0.01
N THR A 523 -28.78 -26.60 -0.08
CA THR A 523 -29.87 -25.64 0.21
C THR A 523 -30.88 -26.17 1.23
N GLY A 524 -30.58 -27.29 1.88
CA GLY A 524 -31.42 -27.92 2.91
C GLY A 524 -31.21 -27.31 4.31
N GLN A 525 -31.33 -28.15 5.34
CA GLN A 525 -31.01 -27.75 6.72
C GLN A 525 -29.53 -27.34 6.85
N LEU A 526 -28.66 -28.11 6.22
CA LEU A 526 -27.28 -27.68 5.97
C LEU A 526 -27.29 -26.86 4.67
N LYS A 527 -26.95 -25.58 4.79
CA LYS A 527 -26.70 -24.67 3.64
C LYS A 527 -25.21 -24.57 3.45
N TRP A 528 -24.77 -24.71 2.20
CA TRP A 528 -23.37 -24.55 1.83
C TRP A 528 -23.27 -23.72 0.56
N ASP A 529 -22.67 -22.55 0.70
CA ASP A 529 -22.31 -21.67 -0.41
C ASP A 529 -20.79 -21.62 -0.55
N ALA A 530 -20.30 -21.66 -1.78
CA ALA A 530 -18.89 -21.48 -2.09
C ALA A 530 -18.72 -20.55 -3.28
N SER A 531 -17.70 -19.72 -3.24
CA SER A 531 -17.32 -18.87 -4.36
C SER A 531 -15.83 -18.86 -4.57
N GLY A 532 -15.41 -18.86 -5.84
CA GLY A 532 -14.02 -18.77 -6.24
C GLY A 532 -13.87 -17.78 -7.38
N ASN A 533 -12.74 -17.07 -7.40
CA ASN A 533 -12.35 -16.26 -8.54
C ASN A 533 -10.87 -16.49 -8.86
N ILE A 534 -10.52 -16.34 -10.12
CA ILE A 534 -9.15 -16.39 -10.60
C ILE A 534 -8.97 -15.34 -11.71
N THR A 535 -7.85 -14.62 -11.65
CA THR A 535 -7.48 -13.61 -12.64
C THR A 535 -6.10 -13.89 -13.19
N PHE A 536 -6.01 -13.91 -14.50
CA PHE A 536 -4.76 -13.95 -15.27
C PHE A 536 -4.58 -12.58 -15.92
N ASN A 537 -3.51 -11.87 -15.58
CA ASN A 537 -3.19 -10.57 -16.18
C ASN A 537 -1.80 -10.61 -16.82
N LYS A 538 -1.69 -10.09 -18.04
CA LYS A 538 -0.42 -9.88 -18.71
C LYS A 538 -0.21 -8.38 -18.93
N ASN A 539 0.80 -7.84 -18.26
CA ASN A 539 1.23 -6.46 -18.39
C ASN A 539 2.37 -6.35 -19.40
N LYS A 540 2.44 -5.25 -20.17
CA LYS A 540 3.50 -5.02 -21.14
C LYS A 540 3.72 -3.53 -21.38
N VAL A 541 4.96 -3.06 -21.26
CA VAL A 541 5.39 -1.74 -21.69
C VAL A 541 5.47 -1.73 -23.22
N LEU A 542 4.70 -0.86 -23.87
CA LEU A 542 4.65 -0.77 -25.33
C LEU A 542 5.63 0.28 -25.89
N SER A 543 5.78 1.39 -25.19
CA SER A 543 6.72 2.47 -25.51
C SER A 543 7.13 3.22 -24.26
N LEU A 544 8.30 3.85 -24.31
CA LEU A 544 8.80 4.79 -23.31
C LEU A 544 8.82 6.21 -23.89
N ASP A 545 9.85 6.98 -23.62
CA ASP A 545 9.98 8.40 -24.03
C ASP A 545 10.33 8.64 -25.50
N GLY A 546 10.38 7.59 -26.30
CA GLY A 546 10.72 7.63 -27.73
C GLY A 546 12.21 7.75 -28.03
N THR A 547 13.07 7.93 -27.03
CA THR A 547 14.52 8.04 -27.20
C THR A 547 15.27 6.79 -26.74
N GLN A 548 14.66 6.02 -25.83
CA GLN A 548 15.27 4.86 -25.23
C GLN A 548 14.26 3.70 -25.20
N ASN A 549 14.75 2.46 -25.36
CA ASN A 549 13.97 1.24 -25.21
C ASN A 549 14.05 0.67 -23.79
N GLU A 550 14.90 1.24 -22.94
CA GLU A 550 15.14 0.80 -21.59
C GLU A 550 15.52 1.99 -20.69
N ILE A 551 14.98 2.02 -19.47
CA ILE A 551 15.27 3.01 -18.44
C ILE A 551 15.60 2.27 -17.15
N ALA A 552 16.82 2.44 -16.62
CA ALA A 552 17.17 1.96 -15.30
C ALA A 552 16.36 2.70 -14.22
N ARG A 553 15.73 1.95 -13.32
CA ARG A 553 14.95 2.49 -12.21
C ARG A 553 15.71 2.41 -10.88
N SER A 554 16.48 1.36 -10.73
CA SER A 554 17.39 1.15 -9.60
C SER A 554 18.56 0.27 -10.05
N SER A 555 19.45 -0.09 -9.14
CA SER A 555 20.55 -1.01 -9.41
C SER A 555 20.09 -2.44 -9.76
N PHE A 556 18.83 -2.79 -9.52
CA PHE A 556 18.26 -4.13 -9.75
C PHE A 556 16.96 -4.14 -10.54
N SER A 557 16.43 -2.99 -10.94
CA SER A 557 15.14 -2.89 -11.64
C SER A 557 15.22 -1.98 -12.86
N ILE A 558 14.53 -2.38 -13.93
CA ILE A 558 14.46 -1.64 -15.20
C ILE A 558 13.02 -1.54 -15.72
N LEU A 559 12.77 -0.48 -16.47
CA LEU A 559 11.65 -0.42 -17.42
C LEU A 559 12.19 -0.74 -18.81
N LYS A 560 11.59 -1.70 -19.52
CA LYS A 560 12.01 -2.10 -20.85
C LYS A 560 10.82 -2.32 -21.76
N VAL A 561 10.89 -1.77 -22.96
CA VAL A 561 9.89 -1.98 -24.00
C VAL A 561 9.80 -3.48 -24.33
N GLY A 562 8.58 -4.01 -24.36
CA GLY A 562 8.32 -5.43 -24.58
C GLY A 562 8.16 -6.25 -23.31
N GLU A 563 8.66 -5.76 -22.16
CA GLU A 563 8.61 -6.41 -20.86
C GLU A 563 7.49 -5.86 -19.97
N PRO A 564 7.08 -6.56 -18.91
CA PRO A 564 6.14 -6.04 -17.92
C PRO A 564 6.78 -4.96 -17.01
N LEU A 565 5.96 -4.26 -16.23
CA LEU A 565 6.45 -3.41 -15.13
C LEU A 565 7.07 -4.27 -14.02
N GLY A 566 8.09 -3.73 -13.36
CA GLY A 566 8.75 -4.40 -12.22
C GLY A 566 9.68 -5.55 -12.64
N VAL A 567 10.38 -5.37 -13.76
CA VAL A 567 11.41 -6.32 -14.21
C VAL A 567 12.67 -6.17 -13.37
N TYR A 568 13.19 -7.29 -12.92
CA TYR A 568 14.47 -7.37 -12.23
C TYR A 568 15.58 -7.75 -13.20
N ARG A 569 16.67 -6.98 -13.15
CA ARG A 569 17.88 -7.23 -13.91
C ARG A 569 19.07 -7.24 -12.94
N THR A 570 19.73 -8.39 -12.86
CA THR A 570 20.86 -8.65 -11.94
C THR A 570 21.88 -9.55 -12.62
N TYR A 571 23.01 -9.73 -11.97
CA TYR A 571 23.92 -10.83 -12.31
C TYR A 571 23.31 -12.19 -11.96
N LEU A 572 23.79 -13.26 -12.59
CA LEU A 572 23.50 -14.63 -12.17
C LEU A 572 24.55 -15.10 -11.16
N SER A 573 24.08 -15.68 -10.06
CA SER A 573 24.94 -16.33 -9.07
C SER A 573 25.46 -17.65 -9.59
N ASP A 574 26.73 -17.92 -9.36
CA ASP A 574 27.41 -19.19 -9.69
C ASP A 574 28.04 -19.84 -8.45
N GLY A 575 27.43 -19.57 -7.28
CA GLY A 575 27.92 -20.10 -5.98
C GLY A 575 28.99 -19.21 -5.33
N ILE A 576 29.99 -19.84 -4.74
CA ILE A 576 31.07 -19.17 -4.01
C ILE A 576 32.42 -19.49 -4.68
N ASN A 577 33.28 -18.48 -4.85
CA ASN A 577 34.65 -18.68 -5.34
C ASN A 577 35.46 -19.58 -4.40
N GLN A 578 35.83 -20.77 -4.84
CA GLN A 578 36.55 -21.72 -4.05
C GLN A 578 38.07 -21.45 -4.09
N THR A 579 38.83 -22.06 -3.17
CA THR A 579 40.29 -21.95 -3.14
C THR A 579 40.89 -22.50 -4.43
N GLY A 580 41.73 -21.69 -5.10
CA GLY A 580 42.41 -22.09 -6.34
C GLY A 580 41.59 -21.83 -7.61
N GLU A 581 40.33 -21.39 -7.51
CA GLU A 581 39.58 -20.98 -8.68
C GLU A 581 40.04 -19.59 -9.18
N PRO A 582 40.08 -19.37 -10.50
CA PRO A 582 40.37 -18.06 -11.07
C PRO A 582 39.20 -17.08 -10.76
N ILE A 583 39.56 -15.88 -10.31
CA ILE A 583 38.58 -14.80 -10.08
C ILE A 583 38.59 -13.87 -11.28
N LEU A 584 37.46 -13.74 -11.93
CA LEU A 584 37.30 -12.84 -13.06
C LEU A 584 37.39 -11.37 -12.63
N PRO A 585 38.03 -10.50 -13.44
CA PRO A 585 38.05 -9.05 -13.18
C PRO A 585 36.69 -8.40 -13.41
N GLY A 586 36.54 -7.17 -12.91
CA GLY A 586 35.36 -6.31 -13.16
C GLY A 586 34.36 -6.26 -12.00
N TYR A 587 34.41 -7.18 -11.04
CA TYR A 587 33.68 -7.11 -9.77
C TYR A 587 34.62 -7.36 -8.59
N ASP A 588 34.18 -7.05 -7.39
CA ASP A 588 35.01 -7.25 -6.16
C ASP A 588 34.99 -8.71 -5.70
N GLY A 589 35.36 -9.64 -6.61
CA GLY A 589 35.42 -11.06 -6.35
C GLY A 589 36.62 -11.43 -5.48
N LYS A 590 36.40 -12.34 -4.51
CA LYS A 590 37.45 -12.88 -3.60
C LYS A 590 37.17 -14.33 -3.33
N THR A 591 38.23 -15.11 -3.00
CA THR A 591 38.06 -16.48 -2.49
C THR A 591 37.14 -16.47 -1.26
N GLY A 592 36.09 -17.28 -1.27
CA GLY A 592 35.04 -17.29 -0.27
C GLY A 592 33.97 -16.18 -0.45
N GLY A 593 34.05 -15.37 -1.50
CA GLY A 593 33.00 -14.41 -1.91
C GLY A 593 32.08 -14.98 -2.99
N TYR A 594 30.97 -14.33 -3.26
CA TYR A 594 30.05 -14.77 -4.32
C TYR A 594 30.72 -14.80 -5.68
N LYS A 595 30.47 -15.87 -6.42
CA LYS A 595 30.85 -16.05 -7.79
C LYS A 595 29.72 -15.61 -8.69
N VAL A 596 30.06 -14.80 -9.70
CA VAL A 596 29.16 -14.27 -10.69
C VAL A 596 29.44 -14.94 -12.03
N LYS A 597 28.39 -15.29 -12.75
CA LYS A 597 28.51 -15.94 -14.05
C LYS A 597 28.83 -14.93 -15.14
N ASP A 598 29.87 -15.18 -15.89
CA ASP A 598 30.21 -14.50 -17.15
C ASP A 598 29.26 -15.02 -18.25
N ILE A 599 28.35 -14.16 -18.70
CA ILE A 599 27.27 -14.56 -19.63
C ILE A 599 27.72 -14.51 -21.06
N ASN A 600 28.54 -13.50 -21.42
CA ASN A 600 29.04 -13.30 -22.79
C ASN A 600 30.35 -14.05 -23.03
N SER A 601 30.98 -14.63 -21.98
CA SER A 601 32.23 -15.38 -22.03
C SER A 601 33.42 -14.55 -22.51
N ASP A 602 33.49 -13.26 -22.15
CA ASP A 602 34.57 -12.37 -22.51
C ASP A 602 35.72 -12.33 -21.48
N GLY A 603 35.58 -13.06 -20.37
CA GLY A 603 36.55 -13.20 -19.30
C GLY A 603 36.58 -12.08 -18.28
N LYS A 604 35.57 -11.25 -18.21
CA LYS A 604 35.34 -10.21 -17.21
C LYS A 604 33.88 -10.16 -16.79
N ILE A 605 33.57 -9.50 -15.68
CA ILE A 605 32.20 -9.26 -15.20
C ILE A 605 31.89 -7.78 -15.28
N ASP A 606 30.93 -7.42 -16.12
CA ASP A 606 30.49 -6.04 -16.28
C ASP A 606 28.99 -5.90 -16.56
N GLN A 607 28.55 -4.74 -17.08
CA GLN A 607 27.14 -4.49 -17.33
C GLN A 607 26.53 -5.40 -18.42
N GLU A 608 27.34 -5.99 -19.27
CA GLU A 608 26.90 -6.90 -20.34
C GLU A 608 26.48 -8.27 -19.79
N ASP A 609 26.91 -8.61 -18.55
CA ASP A 609 26.49 -9.81 -17.84
C ASP A 609 25.18 -9.68 -17.06
N LEU A 610 24.60 -8.49 -17.06
CA LEU A 610 23.30 -8.26 -16.41
C LEU A 610 22.15 -8.86 -17.23
N VAL A 611 21.39 -9.77 -16.64
CA VAL A 611 20.26 -10.44 -17.30
C VAL A 611 18.94 -10.21 -16.57
N ILE A 612 17.84 -10.35 -17.30
CA ILE A 612 16.50 -10.32 -16.72
C ILE A 612 16.26 -11.65 -15.99
N VAL A 613 16.05 -11.60 -14.68
CA VAL A 613 15.88 -12.77 -13.80
C VAL A 613 14.45 -13.00 -13.36
N GLY A 614 13.53 -12.11 -13.75
CA GLY A 614 12.11 -12.20 -13.46
C GLY A 614 11.44 -10.85 -13.33
N ASN A 615 10.20 -10.85 -12.85
CA ASN A 615 9.42 -9.64 -12.64
C ASN A 615 8.45 -9.79 -11.47
N ALA A 616 7.93 -8.67 -10.98
CA ALA A 616 7.02 -8.58 -9.85
C ALA A 616 5.56 -8.92 -10.20
N GLN A 617 5.22 -9.06 -11.49
CA GLN A 617 3.83 -9.30 -11.89
C GLN A 617 3.46 -10.77 -11.69
N PRO A 618 2.35 -11.07 -10.97
CA PRO A 618 1.90 -12.43 -10.83
C PRO A 618 1.37 -13.00 -12.16
N LYS A 619 1.59 -14.28 -12.39
CA LYS A 619 0.97 -15.00 -13.50
C LYS A 619 -0.54 -15.12 -13.32
N TYR A 620 -0.98 -15.36 -12.09
CA TYR A 620 -2.37 -15.34 -11.68
C TYR A 620 -2.49 -15.14 -10.18
N PHE A 621 -3.65 -14.65 -9.78
CA PHE A 621 -4.08 -14.61 -8.39
C PHE A 621 -5.51 -15.11 -8.27
N PHE A 622 -5.85 -15.66 -7.10
CA PHE A 622 -7.14 -16.25 -6.87
C PHE A 622 -7.63 -16.04 -5.44
N GLY A 623 -8.95 -16.09 -5.28
CA GLY A 623 -9.63 -16.10 -4.00
C GLY A 623 -10.65 -17.23 -3.94
N PHE A 624 -10.80 -17.83 -2.78
CA PHE A 624 -11.84 -18.82 -2.51
C PHE A 624 -12.49 -18.53 -1.17
N SER A 625 -13.82 -18.41 -1.18
CA SER A 625 -14.62 -18.25 0.03
C SER A 625 -15.64 -19.38 0.14
N THR A 626 -15.89 -19.80 1.36
CA THR A 626 -16.91 -20.78 1.68
C THR A 626 -17.71 -20.36 2.90
N SER A 627 -19.00 -20.64 2.90
CA SER A 627 -19.87 -20.44 4.06
C SER A 627 -20.80 -21.64 4.24
N LEU A 628 -20.88 -22.12 5.46
CA LEU A 628 -21.79 -23.18 5.86
C LEU A 628 -22.68 -22.65 6.97
N SER A 629 -23.96 -23.03 6.93
CA SER A 629 -24.89 -22.82 8.06
C SER A 629 -25.69 -24.07 8.31
N TYR A 630 -25.72 -24.47 9.59
CA TYR A 630 -26.48 -25.60 10.05
C TYR A 630 -27.16 -25.25 11.36
N LEU A 631 -28.51 -25.27 11.37
CA LEU A 631 -29.30 -24.80 12.50
C LEU A 631 -28.89 -23.37 12.90
N ASN A 632 -28.33 -23.21 14.10
CA ASN A 632 -27.88 -21.93 14.66
C ASN A 632 -26.38 -21.67 14.49
N PHE A 633 -25.64 -22.63 13.94
CA PHE A 633 -24.22 -22.50 13.67
C PHE A 633 -23.97 -21.92 12.27
N ASP A 634 -22.99 -21.05 12.15
CA ASP A 634 -22.44 -20.59 10.89
C ASP A 634 -20.93 -20.70 10.89
N PHE A 635 -20.40 -21.10 9.76
CA PHE A 635 -18.97 -21.16 9.48
C PHE A 635 -18.67 -20.38 8.21
N SER A 636 -17.59 -19.61 8.19
CA SER A 636 -17.07 -19.01 6.96
C SER A 636 -15.55 -19.08 6.91
N GLY A 637 -15.02 -19.23 5.70
CA GLY A 637 -13.58 -19.26 5.45
C GLY A 637 -13.25 -18.54 4.17
N PHE A 638 -12.10 -17.85 4.18
CA PHE A 638 -11.55 -17.18 3.00
C PHE A 638 -10.07 -17.50 2.83
N LEU A 639 -9.74 -17.97 1.63
CA LEU A 639 -8.40 -18.31 1.20
C LEU A 639 -8.01 -17.44 -0.01
N GLN A 640 -6.77 -16.95 -0.04
CA GLN A 640 -6.22 -16.12 -1.09
C GLN A 640 -4.88 -16.69 -1.54
N GLY A 641 -4.57 -16.58 -2.83
CA GLY A 641 -3.27 -16.95 -3.37
C GLY A 641 -2.80 -16.04 -4.49
N VAL A 642 -1.49 -15.87 -4.57
CA VAL A 642 -0.77 -15.19 -5.65
C VAL A 642 0.33 -16.11 -6.13
N GLN A 643 0.46 -16.26 -7.44
CA GLN A 643 1.37 -17.21 -8.04
C GLN A 643 2.20 -16.61 -9.17
N GLY A 644 3.51 -16.94 -9.17
CA GLY A 644 4.43 -16.66 -10.27
C GLY A 644 4.99 -15.25 -10.28
N SER A 645 4.85 -14.48 -9.20
CA SER A 645 5.55 -13.21 -8.98
C SER A 645 6.90 -13.44 -8.31
N LYS A 646 7.80 -12.48 -8.50
CA LYS A 646 9.07 -12.40 -7.78
C LYS A 646 9.19 -11.09 -7.02
N LEU A 647 10.03 -11.09 -5.98
CA LEU A 647 10.29 -9.93 -5.15
C LEU A 647 11.78 -9.84 -4.82
N PHE A 648 12.38 -8.65 -4.99
CA PHE A 648 13.74 -8.40 -4.56
C PHE A 648 13.77 -8.25 -3.04
N ASN A 649 14.43 -9.19 -2.36
CA ASN A 649 14.60 -9.21 -0.91
C ASN A 649 15.83 -8.40 -0.50
N ALA A 650 15.66 -7.08 -0.40
CA ALA A 650 16.74 -6.16 0.00
C ALA A 650 17.11 -6.36 1.48
N PHE A 651 16.19 -6.83 2.30
CA PHE A 651 16.44 -7.16 3.69
C PHE A 651 17.43 -8.34 3.79
N ARG A 652 17.19 -9.40 3.05
CA ARG A 652 18.11 -10.56 2.97
C ARG A 652 19.45 -10.15 2.40
N TYR A 653 19.50 -9.37 1.32
CA TYR A 653 20.74 -8.82 0.74
C TYR A 653 21.58 -8.09 1.79
N THR A 654 20.94 -7.27 2.64
CA THR A 654 21.61 -6.51 3.69
C THR A 654 22.17 -7.42 4.79
N PHE A 655 21.38 -8.40 5.26
CA PHE A 655 21.71 -9.22 6.41
C PHE A 655 22.37 -10.57 6.08
N GLU A 656 22.61 -10.88 4.80
CA GLU A 656 23.56 -11.92 4.38
C GLU A 656 24.96 -11.37 4.08
N ASN A 657 25.20 -10.07 4.33
CA ASN A 657 26.49 -9.44 4.11
C ASN A 657 27.27 -9.30 5.43
N PRO A 658 28.25 -10.18 5.73
CA PRO A 658 28.96 -10.20 7.00
C PRO A 658 30.13 -9.20 7.03
N LEU A 659 29.84 -7.91 7.10
CA LEU A 659 30.83 -6.83 7.14
C LEU A 659 31.37 -6.54 8.55
N GLY A 660 30.85 -7.22 9.59
CA GLY A 660 31.17 -6.99 11.00
C GLY A 660 30.31 -5.92 11.66
N GLN A 661 30.42 -5.81 12.96
CA GLN A 661 29.67 -4.92 13.85
C GLN A 661 28.17 -5.21 13.95
N ALA A 662 27.52 -5.74 12.92
CA ALA A 662 26.12 -6.09 12.97
C ALA A 662 25.91 -7.59 12.90
N ASN A 663 24.85 -8.06 13.57
CA ASN A 663 24.38 -9.42 13.44
C ASN A 663 23.83 -9.66 12.02
N VAL A 664 23.81 -10.93 11.63
CA VAL A 664 23.43 -11.40 10.30
C VAL A 664 22.46 -12.58 10.40
N LEU A 665 21.89 -12.99 9.26
CA LEU A 665 20.98 -14.13 9.20
C LEU A 665 21.69 -15.43 9.58
N ALA A 666 20.95 -16.34 10.22
CA ALA A 666 21.47 -17.57 10.80
C ALA A 666 22.16 -18.51 9.80
N GLY A 667 21.82 -18.45 8.50
CA GLY A 667 22.46 -19.23 7.44
C GLY A 667 23.97 -19.01 7.38
N LEU A 668 24.46 -17.83 7.80
CA LEU A 668 25.90 -17.54 7.84
C LEU A 668 26.66 -18.31 8.96
N ALA A 669 25.97 -19.07 9.79
CA ALA A 669 26.64 -20.04 10.63
C ALA A 669 27.40 -21.11 9.81
N ASP A 670 26.86 -21.43 8.62
CA ASP A 670 27.46 -22.38 7.64
C ASP A 670 28.23 -21.66 6.53
N ARG A 671 28.84 -20.52 6.84
CA ARG A 671 29.61 -19.71 5.89
C ARG A 671 30.87 -20.42 5.40
N TRP A 672 31.35 -20.01 4.24
CA TRP A 672 32.55 -20.52 3.65
C TRP A 672 33.79 -20.30 4.56
N SER A 673 34.60 -21.33 4.70
CA SER A 673 35.94 -21.27 5.26
C SER A 673 36.82 -22.32 4.54
N THR A 674 38.14 -22.29 4.76
CA THR A 674 39.07 -23.29 4.19
C THR A 674 38.78 -24.72 4.68
N THR A 675 38.11 -24.86 5.81
CA THR A 675 37.68 -26.14 6.39
C THR A 675 36.21 -26.47 6.14
N ASN A 676 35.41 -25.47 5.72
CA ASN A 676 34.02 -25.63 5.34
C ASN A 676 33.80 -24.93 3.98
N PRO A 677 34.05 -25.60 2.84
CA PRO A 677 33.90 -24.99 1.51
C PRO A 677 32.42 -24.85 1.11
N SER A 678 31.65 -24.12 1.90
CA SER A 678 30.25 -23.80 1.61
C SER A 678 30.11 -23.20 0.21
N ASN A 679 29.00 -23.53 -0.51
CA ASN A 679 28.69 -22.94 -1.79
C ASN A 679 27.47 -21.97 -1.71
N ASP A 680 26.94 -21.76 -0.50
CA ASP A 680 25.74 -20.95 -0.27
C ASP A 680 26.02 -19.62 0.42
N PHE A 681 26.95 -19.58 1.39
CA PHE A 681 27.18 -18.39 2.21
C PHE A 681 28.65 -17.97 2.19
N VAL A 682 28.87 -16.69 1.97
CA VAL A 682 30.18 -16.06 1.88
C VAL A 682 30.94 -16.11 3.21
N LYS A 683 32.27 -16.09 3.17
CA LYS A 683 33.09 -15.91 4.37
C LYS A 683 32.93 -14.57 5.03
N GLY A 684 33.31 -14.41 6.29
CA GLY A 684 33.43 -13.13 6.97
C GLY A 684 34.46 -12.19 6.30
N ASN A 685 34.29 -10.91 6.50
CA ASN A 685 35.14 -9.84 5.99
C ASN A 685 35.37 -9.88 4.47
N GLN A 686 34.36 -9.51 3.71
CA GLN A 686 34.48 -9.42 2.25
C GLN A 686 35.06 -8.09 1.80
N GLY A 687 35.08 -7.07 2.66
CA GLY A 687 35.67 -5.76 2.37
C GLY A 687 34.97 -4.98 1.26
N GLY A 688 33.70 -5.30 0.95
CA GLY A 688 32.96 -4.65 -0.11
C GLY A 688 31.49 -5.00 -0.10
N ARG A 689 30.74 -4.42 -1.06
CA ARG A 689 29.33 -4.78 -1.29
C ARG A 689 29.28 -6.13 -2.03
N LEU A 690 28.35 -6.97 -1.61
CA LEU A 690 28.03 -8.18 -2.36
C LEU A 690 27.48 -7.81 -3.75
N PRO A 691 27.76 -8.60 -4.81
CA PRO A 691 27.16 -8.40 -6.10
C PRO A 691 25.64 -8.61 -6.01
N LEU A 692 24.88 -7.76 -6.73
CA LEU A 692 23.43 -7.93 -6.85
C LEU A 692 23.12 -9.07 -7.82
N THR A 693 22.75 -10.21 -7.27
CA THR A 693 22.48 -11.42 -8.05
C THR A 693 21.02 -11.85 -7.93
N ASP A 694 20.63 -12.79 -8.78
CA ASP A 694 19.34 -13.47 -8.77
C ASP A 694 19.02 -14.20 -7.46
N ARG A 695 20.02 -14.45 -6.61
CA ARG A 695 19.87 -15.02 -5.26
C ARG A 695 18.87 -14.24 -4.40
N TYR A 696 18.80 -12.93 -4.59
CA TYR A 696 17.94 -12.03 -3.82
C TYR A 696 16.60 -11.70 -4.52
N VAL A 697 16.37 -12.27 -5.71
CA VAL A 697 15.09 -12.14 -6.45
C VAL A 697 14.28 -13.40 -6.24
N GLU A 698 13.57 -13.44 -5.13
CA GLU A 698 12.88 -14.62 -4.64
C GLU A 698 11.50 -14.80 -5.22
N ASP A 699 11.00 -16.04 -5.28
CA ASP A 699 9.61 -16.37 -5.56
C ASP A 699 8.76 -16.01 -4.33
N ASN A 700 7.95 -14.95 -4.44
CA ASN A 700 7.02 -14.53 -3.39
C ASN A 700 5.60 -15.07 -3.58
N SER A 701 5.43 -16.13 -4.35
CA SER A 701 4.16 -16.84 -4.45
C SER A 701 3.71 -17.34 -3.08
N TYR A 702 2.41 -17.25 -2.83
CA TYR A 702 1.85 -17.72 -1.56
C TYR A 702 0.40 -18.17 -1.68
N ILE A 703 -0.03 -18.96 -0.70
CA ILE A 703 -1.42 -19.27 -0.39
C ILE A 703 -1.65 -18.93 1.09
N ARG A 704 -2.67 -18.12 1.38
CA ARG A 704 -2.97 -17.66 2.73
C ARG A 704 -4.40 -17.92 3.12
N LEU A 705 -4.59 -18.57 4.27
CA LEU A 705 -5.88 -18.65 4.95
C LEU A 705 -6.09 -17.32 5.69
N LYS A 706 -6.79 -16.40 5.02
CA LYS A 706 -6.99 -15.02 5.47
C LYS A 706 -7.94 -14.90 6.64
N ASN A 707 -9.02 -15.71 6.62
CA ASN A 707 -10.06 -15.62 7.64
C ASN A 707 -10.76 -16.97 7.79
N ILE A 708 -11.01 -17.34 9.05
CA ILE A 708 -11.96 -18.40 9.45
C ILE A 708 -12.81 -17.83 10.56
N THR A 709 -14.13 -17.98 10.43
CA THR A 709 -15.09 -17.57 11.46
C THR A 709 -16.04 -18.73 11.77
N LEU A 710 -16.27 -18.97 13.04
CA LEU A 710 -17.30 -19.86 13.56
C LEU A 710 -18.24 -19.05 14.45
N GLY A 711 -19.52 -19.06 14.14
CA GLY A 711 -20.55 -18.33 14.85
C GLY A 711 -21.68 -19.23 15.36
N TYR A 712 -22.33 -18.80 16.42
CA TYR A 712 -23.53 -19.37 16.95
C TYR A 712 -24.57 -18.29 17.23
N THR A 713 -25.76 -18.41 16.68
CA THR A 713 -26.88 -17.49 16.88
C THR A 713 -27.83 -18.06 17.94
N PHE A 714 -27.92 -17.40 19.08
CA PHE A 714 -28.83 -17.79 20.16
C PHE A 714 -30.27 -17.53 19.76
N PRO A 715 -31.22 -18.39 20.27
CA PRO A 715 -32.63 -18.11 20.12
C PRO A 715 -33.04 -16.76 20.69
N LYS A 716 -34.12 -16.16 20.17
CA LYS A 716 -34.66 -14.89 20.64
C LYS A 716 -34.91 -14.94 22.15
N TYR A 717 -34.44 -13.88 22.86
CA TYR A 717 -34.61 -13.78 24.30
C TYR A 717 -35.04 -12.37 24.69
N LYS A 718 -36.24 -12.25 25.32
CA LYS A 718 -36.82 -10.99 25.78
C LYS A 718 -36.75 -9.89 24.69
N PHE A 719 -36.05 -8.80 24.99
CA PHE A 719 -35.88 -7.63 24.10
C PHE A 719 -34.74 -7.79 23.08
N ILE A 720 -33.98 -8.90 23.13
CA ILE A 720 -32.91 -9.20 22.16
C ILE A 720 -33.51 -10.03 21.02
N ASN A 721 -33.66 -9.42 19.85
CA ASN A 721 -34.22 -10.11 18.68
C ASN A 721 -33.26 -11.16 18.11
N SER A 722 -31.97 -10.93 18.18
CA SER A 722 -30.93 -11.87 17.76
C SER A 722 -29.63 -11.56 18.50
N LEU A 723 -29.02 -12.57 19.09
CA LEU A 723 -27.68 -12.52 19.67
C LEU A 723 -26.82 -13.56 18.98
N ARG A 724 -25.71 -13.15 18.34
CA ARG A 724 -24.72 -14.03 17.75
C ARG A 724 -23.39 -13.87 18.46
N ALA A 725 -22.80 -14.96 18.91
CA ALA A 725 -21.42 -14.99 19.37
C ALA A 725 -20.55 -15.67 18.29
N TYR A 726 -19.33 -15.20 18.11
CA TYR A 726 -18.44 -15.75 17.09
C TYR A 726 -16.97 -15.68 17.50
N VAL A 727 -16.18 -16.58 16.91
CA VAL A 727 -14.71 -16.57 17.00
C VAL A 727 -14.17 -16.47 15.58
N THR A 728 -13.18 -15.60 15.39
CA THR A 728 -12.52 -15.42 14.10
C THR A 728 -11.01 -15.55 14.27
N ALA A 729 -10.36 -16.30 13.39
CA ALA A 729 -8.92 -16.34 13.23
C ALA A 729 -8.55 -15.68 11.89
N ASN A 730 -7.60 -14.74 11.92
CA ASN A 730 -7.13 -14.05 10.72
C ASN A 730 -5.66 -14.39 10.45
N ASN A 731 -5.28 -14.52 9.16
CA ASN A 731 -3.92 -14.82 8.68
C ASN A 731 -3.31 -16.04 9.37
N LEU A 732 -4.13 -17.08 9.58
CA LEU A 732 -3.78 -18.22 10.42
C LEU A 732 -2.61 -19.01 9.83
N ILE A 733 -2.62 -19.24 8.53
CA ILE A 733 -1.61 -20.03 7.81
C ILE A 733 -1.21 -19.27 6.53
N THR A 734 0.09 -19.19 6.30
CA THR A 734 0.66 -18.72 5.02
C THR A 734 1.64 -19.77 4.53
N ILE A 735 1.41 -20.30 3.34
CA ILE A 735 2.29 -21.26 2.66
C ILE A 735 3.04 -20.49 1.59
N THR A 736 4.36 -20.37 1.72
CA THR A 736 5.23 -19.63 0.80
C THR A 736 6.65 -20.16 0.86
N LYS A 737 7.42 -19.95 -0.21
CA LYS A 737 8.87 -20.17 -0.24
C LYS A 737 9.67 -18.89 0.06
N TYR A 738 8.98 -17.75 0.18
CA TYR A 738 9.61 -16.47 0.42
C TYR A 738 10.29 -16.41 1.79
N GLU A 739 11.54 -15.99 1.83
CA GLU A 739 12.35 -16.00 3.04
C GLU A 739 12.21 -14.73 3.89
N GLY A 740 11.72 -13.60 3.33
CA GLY A 740 11.46 -12.36 4.04
C GLY A 740 10.32 -12.45 5.07
N TRP A 741 9.92 -11.31 5.62
CA TRP A 741 8.89 -11.20 6.66
C TRP A 741 7.51 -11.63 6.19
N ASP A 742 7.09 -11.17 5.01
CA ASP A 742 5.78 -11.46 4.43
C ASP A 742 5.87 -11.43 2.90
N PRO A 743 5.32 -12.43 2.18
CA PRO A 743 5.33 -12.43 0.72
C PRO A 743 4.50 -11.29 0.08
N GLU A 744 3.60 -10.64 0.83
CA GLU A 744 2.87 -9.44 0.40
C GLU A 744 3.65 -8.14 0.65
N SER A 745 4.89 -8.22 1.15
CA SER A 745 5.73 -7.05 1.43
C SER A 745 6.01 -6.23 0.18
N ASN A 746 5.94 -4.90 0.33
CA ASN A 746 6.45 -3.94 -0.64
C ASN A 746 6.84 -2.65 0.10
N SER A 747 8.13 -2.39 0.23
CA SER A 747 8.65 -1.26 1.01
C SER A 747 8.45 0.10 0.34
N TYR A 748 8.15 0.15 -0.95
CA TYR A 748 8.07 1.42 -1.68
C TYR A 748 6.64 1.96 -1.88
N GLY A 749 5.61 1.23 -1.43
CA GLY A 749 4.21 1.65 -1.64
C GLY A 749 3.73 1.49 -3.09
N SER A 750 2.53 1.97 -3.37
CA SER A 750 1.76 1.60 -4.55
C SER A 750 2.10 2.35 -5.85
N SER A 751 2.99 3.34 -5.85
CA SER A 751 3.09 4.28 -6.98
C SER A 751 4.29 4.05 -7.92
N ASN A 752 5.22 3.19 -7.57
CA ASN A 752 6.44 2.99 -8.33
C ASN A 752 6.62 1.57 -8.82
N ASP A 753 7.31 1.46 -9.92
CA ASP A 753 7.69 0.24 -10.62
C ASP A 753 8.85 -0.53 -9.96
N TYR A 754 9.23 -0.15 -8.72
CA TYR A 754 10.14 -0.93 -7.90
C TYR A 754 9.34 -1.80 -6.94
N PHE A 755 9.61 -3.07 -6.94
CA PHE A 755 9.05 -4.00 -5.99
C PHE A 755 10.19 -4.61 -5.21
N TYR A 756 10.32 -4.24 -3.92
CA TYR A 756 11.34 -4.80 -3.04
C TYR A 756 10.89 -4.82 -1.58
N ASP A 757 11.44 -5.71 -0.82
CA ASP A 757 11.24 -5.82 0.63
C ASP A 757 12.48 -5.37 1.38
N ASN A 758 12.35 -4.28 2.16
CA ASN A 758 13.38 -3.78 3.07
C ASN A 758 12.83 -3.72 4.50
N GLY A 759 12.11 -4.78 4.92
CA GLY A 759 11.57 -4.91 6.27
C GLY A 759 10.29 -4.10 6.50
N THR A 760 9.24 -4.35 5.74
CA THR A 760 7.92 -3.74 5.99
C THR A 760 7.33 -4.18 7.33
N TYR A 761 6.36 -3.42 7.86
CA TYR A 761 5.66 -3.80 9.10
C TYR A 761 5.14 -5.25 8.99
N PRO A 762 5.50 -6.16 9.92
CA PRO A 762 5.24 -7.57 9.73
C PRO A 762 3.75 -7.90 9.82
N ALA A 763 3.32 -8.88 9.04
CA ALA A 763 1.97 -9.40 9.12
C ALA A 763 1.70 -9.98 10.51
N ALA A 764 0.48 -9.79 11.00
CA ALA A 764 0.02 -10.36 12.25
C ALA A 764 -1.04 -11.45 12.01
N LYS A 765 -0.97 -12.53 12.74
CA LYS A 765 -2.10 -13.43 12.93
C LYS A 765 -2.90 -12.96 14.13
N SER A 766 -4.22 -13.08 14.10
CA SER A 766 -5.08 -12.66 15.19
C SER A 766 -6.21 -13.65 15.47
N PHE A 767 -6.60 -13.70 16.75
CA PHE A 767 -7.79 -14.40 17.21
C PHE A 767 -8.69 -13.39 17.89
N VAL A 768 -9.92 -13.29 17.43
CA VAL A 768 -10.93 -12.40 18.01
C VAL A 768 -12.18 -13.16 18.40
N PHE A 769 -12.75 -12.77 19.53
CA PHE A 769 -14.05 -13.21 20.01
C PHE A 769 -15.02 -12.04 19.93
N GLY A 770 -16.18 -12.23 19.32
CA GLY A 770 -17.14 -11.18 19.10
C GLY A 770 -18.57 -11.56 19.40
N ILE A 771 -19.37 -10.51 19.65
CA ILE A 771 -20.82 -10.61 19.81
C ILE A 771 -21.52 -9.62 18.90
N GLN A 772 -22.66 -10.00 18.36
CA GLN A 772 -23.55 -9.14 17.61
C GLN A 772 -24.97 -9.28 18.19
N ALA A 773 -25.52 -8.19 18.71
CA ALA A 773 -26.86 -8.13 19.30
C ALA A 773 -27.75 -7.20 18.48
N ASN A 774 -28.96 -7.65 18.17
CA ASN A 774 -30.01 -6.86 17.51
C ASN A 774 -31.20 -6.73 18.45
N PHE A 775 -31.65 -5.50 18.68
CA PHE A 775 -32.74 -5.15 19.56
C PHE A 775 -33.96 -4.66 18.78
#